data_8091895c258716b0456589a2c48b0b76
#
_entry.id   8091895c258716b0456589a2c48b0b76
#
_cell.length_a   1.000
_cell.length_b   1.000
_cell.length_c   1.000
_cell.angle_alpha   90.00
_cell.angle_beta   90.00
_cell.angle_gamma   90.00
#
_symmetry.space_group_name_H-M   'P 1'
#
loop_
_entity.id
_entity.type
_entity.pdbx_description
1 polymer ?
#
loop_
_entity_poly.entity_id
_entity_poly.type
_entity_poly.pdbx_seq_one_letter_code
_entity_poly.pdbx_strand_id
1 'polypeptide(L)'
;MMAQITRSILRLVSLAICFTTIAISASAFATVTTNIDDEALADRPISEVLIQGLSRVPEQEIRNNLRIATGQPFESKSIKDDVTTLYRLGHFDSVTADAELLPDGTVRVRYILIEQPIIKDIQVVGNKVASDQELRAVIGLYAGGPRDDFLLERAIEKIKNLYRAKGNYMIEVEADETRLLDSGILIFRIVEGPRVRIREIVFSGNDRFTTNQLGAQIKTKPWVFIFSLGNLDQDMLVDDVATLDKFYKDRGFLDVRVDKRVEISATGKEARVVFVISEGRQYRLRSVVFESADGGPRDTTRVMRPEQVLGLMKIRPGDFYTLDKVEASTKAVTEAYQTMGYIDARVDQTWIRLGEEAEVDMVVTIRETSPFIAGLVRIQGNYLTKDSVVRRRVRIQPGRPLDGHEIEVAKRRLEGSGLFTAATITPQNADPKTPDVRDVLVEVKERNTGSISFGVGAGTDTGLAGNIALNQQNFDIADTPQTLDEFVSGRAFRGAGQSFGVAISPGLEVSNYSISFSDPNFLESDYGFGTSLLYRNRIYNTFTEERIASSFSLGRSFGDMWQGSVRVSLQNVTMTNFDGSTPIEVYNDRGPSFINSVGVTFARTNLDNPMRPSRGSRFEGELAYFGAFGGAYTYPLVAGSFTTWFPLSEDFFGRKSVLKLNTSSGYIFGSSAPVSERFYLGGRTLRGFEFRAISPLSAEEIGADPPTPASLTPTVNENGLPNGQPIGGTFRFFAGAQYEVPIFDKFISGVVFSDSGTVTDSFNLTPYRVSIGCGVRLYIPQLGQAPLAFDFAVPVVKYETDSTQTFSFTAELPF
;
A
#
# COMPACT_ATOMS: atom_id res chain seq x y z
N MET A 1 -5.50 -48.28 -47.62
CA MET A 1 -4.07 -48.48 -47.88
C MET A 1 -3.43 -47.31 -48.67
N MET A 2 -4.21 -46.50 -49.41
CA MET A 2 -3.66 -45.28 -50.09
C MET A 2 -3.56 -44.01 -49.23
N ALA A 3 -4.25 -43.93 -48.10
CA ALA A 3 -4.23 -42.75 -47.21
C ALA A 3 -3.07 -42.72 -46.20
N GLN A 4 -2.31 -43.78 -46.07
CA GLN A 4 -1.10 -43.83 -45.19
C GLN A 4 0.19 -43.54 -45.95
N ILE A 5 0.23 -43.69 -47.26
CA ILE A 5 1.42 -43.41 -48.08
C ILE A 5 1.55 -41.90 -48.34
N THR A 6 0.46 -41.18 -48.48
CA THR A 6 0.46 -39.73 -48.69
C THR A 6 0.89 -38.93 -47.44
N ARG A 7 0.65 -39.46 -46.23
CA ARG A 7 1.12 -38.83 -44.99
C ARG A 7 2.61 -39.02 -44.70
N SER A 8 3.22 -40.08 -45.22
CA SER A 8 4.66 -40.33 -45.03
C SER A 8 5.52 -39.55 -46.03
N ILE A 9 5.01 -39.28 -47.24
CA ILE A 9 5.73 -38.46 -48.22
C ILE A 9 5.65 -36.95 -47.86
N LEU A 10 4.54 -36.44 -47.28
CA LEU A 10 4.46 -35.09 -46.79
C LEU A 10 5.35 -34.82 -45.58
N ARG A 11 5.62 -35.82 -44.71
CA ARG A 11 6.55 -35.69 -43.56
C ARG A 11 8.02 -35.70 -43.95
N LEU A 12 8.38 -36.40 -45.06
CA LEU A 12 9.74 -36.42 -45.59
C LEU A 12 10.10 -35.13 -46.34
N VAL A 13 9.13 -34.53 -47.05
CA VAL A 13 9.33 -33.26 -47.74
C VAL A 13 9.37 -32.09 -46.73
N SER A 14 8.61 -32.13 -45.62
CA SER A 14 8.71 -31.14 -44.53
C SER A 14 10.02 -31.24 -43.76
N LEU A 15 10.62 -32.41 -43.61
CA LEU A 15 11.92 -32.57 -42.95
C LEU A 15 13.09 -32.13 -43.85
N ALA A 16 12.98 -32.24 -45.17
CA ALA A 16 13.99 -31.78 -46.11
C ALA A 16 14.00 -30.25 -46.26
N ILE A 17 12.84 -29.59 -46.11
CA ILE A 17 12.73 -28.11 -46.17
C ILE A 17 13.19 -27.47 -44.84
N CYS A 18 13.04 -28.14 -43.70
CA CYS A 18 13.62 -27.69 -42.41
C CYS A 18 15.14 -27.83 -42.35
N PHE A 19 15.75 -28.73 -43.06
CA PHE A 19 17.21 -28.88 -43.06
C PHE A 19 17.94 -27.93 -44.02
N THR A 20 17.23 -27.41 -45.04
CA THR A 20 17.81 -26.39 -45.95
C THR A 20 17.63 -24.95 -45.50
N THR A 21 16.74 -24.68 -44.53
CA THR A 21 16.60 -23.34 -43.93
C THR A 21 17.44 -23.12 -42.65
N ILE A 22 18.04 -24.15 -42.06
CA ILE A 22 18.97 -24.02 -40.90
C ILE A 22 20.44 -23.81 -41.39
N ALA A 23 20.70 -23.86 -42.68
CA ALA A 23 22.05 -23.65 -43.24
C ALA A 23 22.33 -22.21 -43.74
N ILE A 24 21.44 -21.25 -43.49
CA ILE A 24 21.63 -19.83 -43.93
C ILE A 24 21.56 -18.84 -42.76
N SER A 25 21.57 -19.29 -41.52
CA SER A 25 21.83 -18.43 -40.38
C SER A 25 23.13 -18.80 -39.68
N ALA A 26 24.13 -19.12 -40.47
CA ALA A 26 25.52 -19.12 -40.01
C ALA A 26 26.01 -17.69 -40.15
N SER A 27 25.97 -16.96 -38.99
CA SER A 27 26.89 -15.89 -38.63
C SER A 27 27.64 -15.23 -39.81
N ALA A 28 27.25 -14.00 -40.12
CA ALA A 28 28.14 -13.06 -40.78
C ALA A 28 29.36 -12.80 -39.84
N PHE A 29 30.23 -13.79 -39.71
CA PHE A 29 31.60 -13.50 -39.43
C PHE A 29 32.11 -12.76 -40.65
N ALA A 30 32.46 -11.49 -40.47
CA ALA A 30 33.14 -10.71 -41.46
C ALA A 30 34.27 -11.55 -42.01
N THR A 31 34.10 -12.07 -43.25
CA THR A 31 35.17 -12.76 -43.94
C THR A 31 36.24 -11.74 -44.27
N VAL A 32 37.31 -11.78 -43.55
CA VAL A 32 38.59 -11.10 -43.90
C VAL A 32 38.98 -11.69 -45.24
N THR A 33 38.51 -11.12 -46.33
CA THR A 33 38.95 -11.48 -47.68
C THR A 33 40.21 -10.69 -47.98
N THR A 34 41.36 -11.31 -47.71
CA THR A 34 42.65 -10.84 -48.23
C THR A 34 42.84 -11.55 -49.57
N ASN A 35 42.76 -10.84 -50.68
CA ASN A 35 43.10 -11.34 -52.02
C ASN A 35 44.61 -11.17 -52.22
N ILE A 36 45.38 -12.01 -51.51
CA ILE A 36 46.86 -11.89 -51.48
C ILE A 36 47.42 -13.25 -51.93
N ASP A 37 48.16 -13.22 -52.99
CA ASP A 37 48.93 -14.33 -53.45
C ASP A 37 50.22 -14.38 -52.64
N ASP A 38 50.20 -15.16 -51.54
CA ASP A 38 51.25 -15.12 -50.50
C ASP A 38 52.63 -15.50 -50.96
N GLU A 39 52.76 -16.44 -51.94
CA GLU A 39 54.07 -16.93 -52.40
C GLU A 39 54.80 -15.96 -53.35
N ALA A 40 54.05 -15.20 -54.12
CA ALA A 40 54.65 -14.27 -55.12
C ALA A 40 55.10 -12.92 -54.52
N LEU A 41 54.56 -12.55 -53.37
CA LEU A 41 54.79 -11.22 -52.79
C LEU A 41 55.68 -11.23 -51.54
N ALA A 42 55.96 -12.40 -50.96
CA ALA A 42 56.70 -12.54 -49.72
C ALA A 42 58.12 -11.90 -49.80
N ASP A 43 58.58 -11.24 -48.75
CA ASP A 43 59.85 -10.57 -48.51
C ASP A 43 60.16 -9.42 -49.48
N ARG A 44 59.24 -9.03 -50.36
CA ARG A 44 59.45 -7.86 -51.23
C ARG A 44 59.20 -6.53 -50.47
N PRO A 45 60.04 -5.51 -50.83
CA PRO A 45 59.86 -4.23 -50.14
C PRO A 45 58.55 -3.53 -50.52
N ILE A 46 57.87 -3.01 -49.51
CA ILE A 46 56.59 -2.24 -49.67
C ILE A 46 56.99 -0.83 -50.16
N SER A 47 56.51 -0.45 -51.34
CA SER A 47 56.77 0.89 -51.88
C SER A 47 55.71 1.90 -51.50
N GLU A 48 54.51 1.49 -51.34
CA GLU A 48 53.38 2.37 -51.07
C GLU A 48 52.31 1.69 -50.22
N VAL A 49 51.76 2.42 -49.22
CA VAL A 49 50.58 2.03 -48.43
C VAL A 49 49.46 3.01 -48.71
N LEU A 50 48.43 2.58 -49.40
CA LEU A 50 47.25 3.37 -49.75
C LEU A 50 46.10 3.05 -48.77
N ILE A 51 45.44 4.08 -48.30
CA ILE A 51 44.25 3.99 -47.45
C ILE A 51 43.08 4.63 -48.25
N GLN A 52 42.03 3.87 -48.49
CA GLN A 52 40.86 4.33 -49.26
C GLN A 52 39.58 4.12 -48.47
N GLY A 53 38.60 4.99 -48.69
CA GLY A 53 37.26 4.87 -48.10
C GLY A 53 37.08 5.69 -46.80
N LEU A 54 38.06 6.49 -46.43
CA LEU A 54 37.94 7.41 -45.27
C LEU A 54 37.14 8.65 -45.69
N SER A 55 36.18 9.02 -44.88
CA SER A 55 35.40 10.25 -45.04
C SER A 55 35.44 11.10 -43.78
N ARG A 56 35.55 10.47 -42.61
CA ARG A 56 35.43 11.09 -41.31
C ARG A 56 36.61 10.79 -40.40
N VAL A 57 37.08 9.57 -40.42
CA VAL A 57 38.22 9.15 -39.61
C VAL A 57 39.49 9.73 -40.17
N PRO A 58 40.31 10.42 -39.38
CA PRO A 58 41.55 10.99 -39.88
C PRO A 58 42.54 9.89 -40.36
N GLU A 59 43.12 10.05 -41.56
CA GLU A 59 44.07 9.08 -42.11
C GLU A 59 45.28 8.84 -41.19
N GLN A 60 45.70 9.87 -40.45
CA GLN A 60 46.80 9.77 -39.50
C GLN A 60 46.50 8.80 -38.35
N GLU A 61 45.24 8.70 -37.92
CA GLU A 61 44.83 7.73 -36.88
C GLU A 61 44.97 6.29 -37.40
N ILE A 62 44.58 6.06 -38.64
CA ILE A 62 44.76 4.75 -39.28
C ILE A 62 46.25 4.41 -39.41
N ARG A 63 47.03 5.33 -39.95
CA ARG A 63 48.49 5.12 -40.10
C ARG A 63 49.18 4.82 -38.78
N ASN A 64 48.79 5.42 -37.70
CA ASN A 64 49.35 5.18 -36.35
C ASN A 64 49.02 3.78 -35.81
N ASN A 65 48.00 3.10 -36.35
CA ASN A 65 47.58 1.77 -35.94
C ASN A 65 48.02 0.66 -36.90
N LEU A 66 48.69 1.02 -38.02
CA LEU A 66 49.31 0.04 -38.93
C LEU A 66 50.70 -0.33 -38.45
N ARG A 67 51.01 -1.63 -38.57
CA ARG A 67 52.38 -2.17 -38.29
C ARG A 67 53.27 -2.06 -39.50
N ILE A 68 52.68 -2.12 -40.72
CA ILE A 68 53.42 -2.03 -41.95
C ILE A 68 53.80 -0.56 -42.26
N ALA A 69 54.98 -0.36 -42.81
CA ALA A 69 55.45 0.93 -43.30
C ALA A 69 56.20 0.77 -44.61
N THR A 70 56.27 1.90 -45.38
CA THR A 70 57.01 1.94 -46.63
C THR A 70 58.51 1.59 -46.38
N GLY A 71 59.07 0.72 -47.23
CA GLY A 71 60.44 0.19 -47.11
C GLY A 71 60.61 -1.11 -46.34
N GLN A 72 59.58 -1.56 -45.64
CA GLN A 72 59.54 -2.86 -44.93
C GLN A 72 59.28 -4.02 -45.90
N PRO A 73 59.79 -5.26 -45.58
CA PRO A 73 59.45 -6.44 -46.37
C PRO A 73 57.95 -6.76 -46.20
N PHE A 74 57.33 -7.25 -47.28
CA PHE A 74 55.93 -7.67 -47.26
C PHE A 74 55.79 -8.96 -46.46
N GLU A 75 54.94 -8.91 -45.44
CA GLU A 75 54.55 -10.06 -44.62
C GLU A 75 53.01 -10.12 -44.49
N SER A 76 52.43 -11.16 -45.09
CA SER A 76 50.94 -11.35 -45.08
C SER A 76 50.35 -11.39 -43.71
N LYS A 77 51.09 -11.91 -42.72
CA LYS A 77 50.61 -11.96 -41.30
C LYS A 77 50.46 -10.56 -40.72
N SER A 78 51.42 -9.66 -40.98
CA SER A 78 51.37 -8.27 -40.48
C SER A 78 50.18 -7.51 -41.03
N ILE A 79 49.80 -7.75 -42.31
CA ILE A 79 48.59 -7.16 -42.90
C ILE A 79 47.30 -7.72 -42.26
N LYS A 80 47.24 -9.03 -42.01
CA LYS A 80 46.10 -9.63 -41.32
C LYS A 80 45.91 -9.10 -39.88
N ASP A 81 47.05 -8.91 -39.20
CA ASP A 81 47.06 -8.28 -37.87
C ASP A 81 46.60 -6.82 -37.93
N ASP A 82 47.05 -6.06 -38.96
CA ASP A 82 46.60 -4.69 -39.19
C ASP A 82 45.12 -4.60 -39.50
N VAL A 83 44.58 -5.44 -40.38
CA VAL A 83 43.13 -5.54 -40.64
C VAL A 83 42.36 -5.82 -39.37
N THR A 84 42.85 -6.75 -38.55
CA THR A 84 42.21 -7.07 -37.25
C THR A 84 42.28 -5.89 -36.28
N THR A 85 43.43 -5.20 -36.27
CA THR A 85 43.61 -4.01 -35.40
C THR A 85 42.70 -2.88 -35.80
N LEU A 86 42.63 -2.56 -37.09
CA LEU A 86 41.73 -1.53 -37.63
C LEU A 86 40.25 -1.84 -37.36
N TYR A 87 39.84 -3.10 -37.54
CA TYR A 87 38.47 -3.52 -37.23
C TYR A 87 38.14 -3.35 -35.75
N ARG A 88 39.09 -3.63 -34.86
CA ARG A 88 38.91 -3.42 -33.40
C ARG A 88 38.78 -1.97 -32.96
N LEU A 89 39.17 -0.99 -33.82
CA LEU A 89 38.93 0.41 -33.51
C LEU A 89 37.42 0.77 -33.44
N GLY A 90 36.57 -0.09 -34.01
CA GLY A 90 35.08 0.11 -33.96
C GLY A 90 34.56 1.24 -34.85
N HIS A 91 35.40 1.76 -35.75
CA HIS A 91 35.01 2.83 -36.68
C HIS A 91 34.56 2.33 -38.04
N PHE A 92 34.80 1.04 -38.35
CA PHE A 92 34.60 0.45 -39.65
C PHE A 92 33.63 -0.71 -39.64
N ASP A 93 32.77 -0.74 -40.64
CA ASP A 93 31.86 -1.83 -40.95
C ASP A 93 32.57 -2.97 -41.70
N SER A 94 33.54 -2.58 -42.55
CA SER A 94 34.40 -3.50 -43.25
C SER A 94 35.82 -2.94 -43.40
N VAL A 95 36.78 -3.81 -43.19
CA VAL A 95 38.21 -3.56 -43.44
C VAL A 95 38.76 -4.66 -44.32
N THR A 96 39.13 -4.33 -45.52
CA THR A 96 39.80 -5.25 -46.47
C THR A 96 41.17 -4.72 -46.87
N ALA A 97 42.09 -5.64 -47.11
CA ALA A 97 43.43 -5.29 -47.60
C ALA A 97 43.70 -6.06 -48.88
N ASP A 98 44.27 -5.36 -49.83
CA ASP A 98 44.66 -5.85 -51.12
C ASP A 98 46.15 -5.52 -51.35
N ALA A 99 46.90 -6.43 -51.99
CA ALA A 99 48.32 -6.26 -52.27
C ALA A 99 48.64 -6.56 -53.77
N GLU A 100 49.30 -5.62 -54.40
CA GLU A 100 49.60 -5.68 -55.81
C GLU A 100 51.11 -5.58 -56.08
N LEU A 101 51.62 -6.48 -56.90
CA LEU A 101 53.03 -6.44 -57.35
C LEU A 101 53.21 -5.39 -58.44
N LEU A 102 54.05 -4.45 -58.21
CA LEU A 102 54.39 -3.42 -59.19
C LEU A 102 55.48 -3.88 -60.18
N PRO A 103 55.56 -3.28 -61.37
CA PRO A 103 56.54 -3.66 -62.40
C PRO A 103 58.02 -3.50 -61.99
N ASP A 104 58.33 -2.68 -61.00
CA ASP A 104 59.66 -2.49 -60.37
C ASP A 104 60.04 -3.56 -59.35
N GLY A 105 59.10 -4.55 -59.13
CA GLY A 105 59.28 -5.62 -58.16
C GLY A 105 58.96 -5.31 -56.73
N THR A 106 58.44 -4.14 -56.45
CA THR A 106 57.96 -3.73 -55.12
C THR A 106 56.43 -4.03 -54.94
N VAL A 107 55.95 -3.95 -53.74
CA VAL A 107 54.54 -4.26 -53.42
C VAL A 107 53.83 -2.98 -52.98
N ARG A 108 52.65 -2.76 -53.59
CA ARG A 108 51.71 -1.76 -53.11
C ARG A 108 50.64 -2.45 -52.27
N VAL A 109 50.45 -1.97 -51.04
CA VAL A 109 49.33 -2.43 -50.15
C VAL A 109 48.23 -1.39 -50.11
N ARG A 110 47.03 -1.84 -50.31
CA ARG A 110 45.81 -0.97 -50.30
C ARG A 110 44.88 -1.46 -49.19
N TYR A 111 44.57 -0.62 -48.20
CA TYR A 111 43.49 -0.83 -47.27
C TYR A 111 42.23 -0.13 -47.77
N ILE A 112 41.16 -0.91 -47.90
CA ILE A 112 39.82 -0.41 -48.26
C ILE A 112 38.98 -0.48 -47.03
N LEU A 113 38.58 0.68 -46.52
CA LEU A 113 37.84 0.88 -45.27
C LEU A 113 36.45 1.38 -45.55
N ILE A 114 35.44 0.75 -45.01
CA ILE A 114 34.07 1.22 -45.03
C ILE A 114 33.70 1.67 -43.63
N GLU A 115 33.53 2.99 -43.45
CA GLU A 115 33.18 3.55 -42.14
C GLU A 115 31.77 3.15 -41.72
N GLN A 116 31.59 2.85 -40.43
CA GLN A 116 30.28 2.61 -39.87
C GLN A 116 29.42 3.88 -39.98
N PRO A 117 28.15 3.74 -40.35
CA PRO A 117 27.24 4.87 -40.39
C PRO A 117 26.99 5.42 -38.97
N ILE A 118 26.96 6.76 -38.85
CA ILE A 118 26.60 7.44 -37.62
C ILE A 118 25.11 7.79 -37.62
N ILE A 119 24.47 7.57 -36.50
CA ILE A 119 23.08 7.99 -36.27
C ILE A 119 23.07 9.50 -36.06
N LYS A 120 22.57 10.29 -37.03
CA LYS A 120 22.41 11.75 -36.89
C LYS A 120 21.11 12.12 -36.20
N ASP A 121 20.07 11.35 -36.41
CA ASP A 121 18.74 11.54 -35.82
C ASP A 121 18.02 10.21 -35.65
N ILE A 122 17.13 10.14 -34.67
CA ILE A 122 16.29 8.97 -34.40
C ILE A 122 14.83 9.40 -34.49
N GLN A 123 14.13 8.77 -35.41
CA GLN A 123 12.72 9.02 -35.64
C GLN A 123 11.88 7.77 -35.38
N VAL A 124 10.66 7.97 -34.86
CA VAL A 124 9.71 6.89 -34.62
C VAL A 124 8.45 7.22 -35.46
N VAL A 125 7.92 6.21 -36.14
CA VAL A 125 6.76 6.38 -37.04
C VAL A 125 5.76 5.27 -36.77
N GLY A 126 4.48 5.64 -36.68
CA GLY A 126 3.38 4.66 -36.47
C GLY A 126 2.92 4.56 -35.04
N ASN A 127 3.59 5.23 -34.09
CA ASN A 127 3.24 5.28 -32.67
C ASN A 127 2.03 6.20 -32.44
N LYS A 128 0.98 5.64 -31.81
CA LYS A 128 -0.24 6.36 -31.39
C LYS A 128 -0.48 6.19 -29.88
N VAL A 129 -0.12 5.03 -29.34
CA VAL A 129 -0.33 4.65 -27.91
C VAL A 129 0.78 5.16 -27.01
N ALA A 130 2.02 5.20 -27.51
CA ALA A 130 3.18 5.76 -26.82
C ALA A 130 3.61 7.07 -27.46
N SER A 131 3.98 8.05 -26.64
CA SER A 131 4.52 9.33 -27.12
C SER A 131 5.97 9.19 -27.60
N ASP A 132 6.42 10.07 -28.48
CA ASP A 132 7.82 10.12 -28.93
C ASP A 132 8.80 10.28 -27.76
N GLN A 133 8.40 11.04 -26.73
CA GLN A 133 9.21 11.25 -25.54
C GLN A 133 9.41 9.95 -24.73
N GLU A 134 8.35 9.17 -24.54
CA GLU A 134 8.42 7.85 -23.88
C GLU A 134 9.29 6.88 -24.68
N LEU A 135 9.14 6.86 -26.00
CA LEU A 135 9.92 5.99 -26.87
C LEU A 135 11.41 6.37 -26.87
N ARG A 136 11.74 7.65 -27.00
CA ARG A 136 13.13 8.14 -26.91
C ARG A 136 13.80 7.79 -25.57
N ALA A 137 13.03 7.81 -24.49
CA ALA A 137 13.56 7.46 -23.16
C ALA A 137 13.97 5.97 -23.04
N VAL A 138 13.33 5.07 -23.78
CA VAL A 138 13.61 3.62 -23.71
C VAL A 138 14.57 3.12 -24.79
N ILE A 139 14.70 3.82 -25.93
CA ILE A 139 15.52 3.41 -27.07
C ILE A 139 17.00 3.26 -26.65
N GLY A 140 17.53 4.20 -25.88
CA GLY A 140 18.91 4.12 -25.39
C GLY A 140 20.01 4.35 -26.43
N LEU A 141 19.64 4.63 -27.68
CA LEU A 141 20.53 5.11 -28.74
C LEU A 141 20.53 6.64 -28.74
N TYR A 142 21.62 7.27 -29.18
CA TYR A 142 21.72 8.72 -29.21
C TYR A 142 22.30 9.24 -30.55
N ALA A 143 21.92 10.44 -30.90
CA ALA A 143 22.47 11.12 -32.07
C ALA A 143 23.97 11.39 -31.89
N GLY A 144 24.79 11.07 -32.89
CA GLY A 144 26.23 11.12 -32.86
C GLY A 144 26.92 9.77 -32.55
N GLY A 145 26.15 8.76 -32.12
CA GLY A 145 26.67 7.41 -31.86
C GLY A 145 26.83 6.57 -33.14
N PRO A 146 27.71 5.53 -33.13
CA PRO A 146 27.81 4.58 -34.23
C PRO A 146 26.59 3.66 -34.26
N ARG A 147 26.32 3.06 -35.42
CA ARG A 147 25.36 1.96 -35.55
C ARG A 147 25.92 0.74 -34.84
N ASP A 148 25.22 0.23 -33.86
CA ASP A 148 25.55 -0.97 -33.10
C ASP A 148 24.34 -1.91 -33.16
N ASP A 149 24.49 -3.08 -33.77
CA ASP A 149 23.43 -4.07 -33.98
C ASP A 149 22.82 -4.56 -32.66
N PHE A 150 23.66 -4.77 -31.64
CA PHE A 150 23.20 -5.19 -30.32
C PHE A 150 22.33 -4.10 -29.63
N LEU A 151 22.76 -2.86 -29.71
CA LEU A 151 21.98 -1.74 -29.16
C LEU A 151 20.68 -1.51 -29.95
N LEU A 152 20.72 -1.75 -31.26
CA LEU A 152 19.54 -1.65 -32.12
C LEU A 152 18.48 -2.71 -31.78
N GLU A 153 18.89 -3.98 -31.70
CA GLU A 153 17.99 -5.07 -31.29
C GLU A 153 17.47 -4.84 -29.87
N ARG A 154 18.32 -4.41 -28.96
CA ARG A 154 17.92 -4.06 -27.59
C ARG A 154 16.90 -2.90 -27.56
N ALA A 155 17.05 -1.90 -28.42
CA ALA A 155 16.09 -0.81 -28.56
C ALA A 155 14.73 -1.33 -29.08
N ILE A 156 14.73 -2.20 -30.10
CA ILE A 156 13.54 -2.85 -30.62
C ILE A 156 12.81 -3.62 -29.52
N GLU A 157 13.53 -4.44 -28.74
CA GLU A 157 12.91 -5.21 -27.65
C GLU A 157 12.38 -4.30 -26.53
N LYS A 158 13.07 -3.23 -26.19
CA LYS A 158 12.56 -2.25 -25.22
C LYS A 158 11.30 -1.56 -25.69
N ILE A 159 11.22 -1.18 -26.97
CA ILE A 159 10.02 -0.62 -27.57
C ILE A 159 8.88 -1.65 -27.49
N LYS A 160 9.13 -2.90 -27.89
CA LYS A 160 8.13 -3.97 -27.82
C LYS A 160 7.62 -4.17 -26.39
N ASN A 161 8.51 -4.18 -25.40
CA ASN A 161 8.13 -4.35 -24.00
C ASN A 161 7.31 -3.17 -23.47
N LEU A 162 7.63 -1.93 -23.83
CA LEU A 162 6.82 -0.76 -23.50
C LEU A 162 5.38 -0.88 -24.03
N TYR A 163 5.22 -1.33 -25.27
CA TYR A 163 3.90 -1.51 -25.87
C TYR A 163 3.15 -2.72 -25.29
N ARG A 164 3.85 -3.81 -25.01
CA ARG A 164 3.26 -4.99 -24.32
C ARG A 164 2.72 -4.60 -22.94
N ALA A 165 3.47 -3.79 -22.17
CA ALA A 165 3.00 -3.26 -20.89
C ALA A 165 1.76 -2.36 -21.05
N LYS A 166 1.61 -1.67 -22.19
CA LYS A 166 0.42 -0.89 -22.53
C LYS A 166 -0.73 -1.74 -23.11
N GLY A 167 -0.55 -3.06 -23.23
CA GLY A 167 -1.57 -4.01 -23.71
C GLY A 167 -1.57 -4.28 -25.21
N ASN A 168 -0.59 -3.79 -25.95
CA ASN A 168 -0.40 -4.04 -27.38
C ASN A 168 0.58 -5.22 -27.57
N TYR A 169 0.10 -6.42 -27.36
CA TYR A 169 0.93 -7.63 -27.37
C TYR A 169 1.45 -7.99 -28.77
N MET A 170 0.65 -7.71 -29.82
CA MET A 170 0.98 -8.01 -31.21
C MET A 170 1.72 -6.85 -31.91
N ILE A 171 2.59 -6.18 -31.16
CA ILE A 171 3.44 -5.10 -31.66
C ILE A 171 4.51 -5.64 -32.60
N GLU A 172 4.68 -5.02 -33.76
CA GLU A 172 5.80 -5.22 -34.65
C GLU A 172 6.62 -3.93 -34.71
N VAL A 173 7.92 -4.08 -34.60
CA VAL A 173 8.88 -2.96 -34.65
C VAL A 173 9.99 -3.36 -35.61
N GLU A 174 10.21 -2.55 -36.60
CA GLU A 174 11.29 -2.69 -37.60
C GLU A 174 12.14 -1.42 -37.59
N ALA A 175 13.45 -1.59 -37.71
CA ALA A 175 14.37 -0.49 -37.95
C ALA A 175 14.58 -0.35 -39.46
N ASP A 176 14.24 0.82 -40.00
CA ASP A 176 14.51 1.16 -41.42
C ASP A 176 15.94 1.72 -41.53
N GLU A 177 16.86 0.85 -41.93
CA GLU A 177 18.26 1.17 -42.07
C GLU A 177 18.60 1.80 -43.42
N THR A 178 17.69 1.77 -44.38
CA THR A 178 17.91 2.34 -45.70
C THR A 178 18.24 3.84 -45.62
N ARG A 179 17.45 4.56 -44.81
CA ARG A 179 17.70 5.99 -44.58
C ARG A 179 18.86 6.26 -43.67
N LEU A 180 19.24 5.34 -42.84
CA LEU A 180 20.44 5.47 -42.00
C LEU A 180 21.70 5.50 -42.89
N LEU A 181 21.76 4.63 -43.90
CA LEU A 181 22.88 4.61 -44.85
C LEU A 181 22.93 5.88 -45.72
N ASP A 182 21.77 6.38 -46.19
CA ASP A 182 21.69 7.52 -47.08
C ASP A 182 21.82 8.87 -46.40
N SER A 183 21.18 9.06 -45.25
CA SER A 183 21.03 10.37 -44.62
C SER A 183 21.50 10.42 -43.16
N GLY A 184 21.81 9.27 -42.56
CA GLY A 184 22.14 9.13 -41.14
C GLY A 184 20.93 9.12 -40.22
N ILE A 185 19.70 8.96 -40.71
CA ILE A 185 18.48 8.96 -39.93
C ILE A 185 18.02 7.51 -39.69
N LEU A 186 18.00 7.10 -38.44
CA LEU A 186 17.46 5.81 -38.02
C LEU A 186 15.96 5.94 -37.76
N ILE A 187 15.14 5.15 -38.45
CA ILE A 187 13.68 5.21 -38.30
C ILE A 187 13.19 3.90 -37.74
N PHE A 188 12.53 3.95 -36.57
CA PHE A 188 11.77 2.83 -36.05
C PHE A 188 10.32 2.88 -36.59
N ARG A 189 9.96 1.90 -37.40
CA ARG A 189 8.58 1.72 -37.87
C ARG A 189 7.83 0.83 -36.91
N ILE A 190 6.74 1.34 -36.36
CA ILE A 190 5.92 0.67 -35.36
C ILE A 190 4.56 0.35 -35.95
N VAL A 191 4.18 -0.94 -35.90
CA VAL A 191 2.83 -1.41 -36.13
C VAL A 191 2.27 -1.88 -34.83
N GLU A 192 1.46 -1.07 -34.16
CA GLU A 192 1.03 -1.26 -32.78
C GLU A 192 0.19 -2.50 -32.54
N GLY A 193 -0.50 -3.00 -33.56
CA GLY A 193 -1.46 -4.09 -33.45
C GLY A 193 -2.67 -3.74 -32.57
N PRO A 194 -3.63 -4.65 -32.44
CA PRO A 194 -4.77 -4.46 -31.58
C PRO A 194 -4.38 -4.58 -30.10
N ARG A 195 -5.07 -3.83 -29.25
CA ARG A 195 -4.94 -3.99 -27.80
C ARG A 195 -5.57 -5.31 -27.37
N VAL A 196 -4.76 -6.21 -26.82
CA VAL A 196 -5.22 -7.55 -26.38
C VAL A 196 -5.79 -7.45 -24.98
N ARG A 197 -7.06 -7.87 -24.82
CA ARG A 197 -7.78 -7.88 -23.53
C ARG A 197 -7.94 -9.30 -23.02
N ILE A 198 -7.72 -9.51 -21.76
CA ILE A 198 -7.95 -10.81 -21.14
C ILE A 198 -9.45 -10.97 -20.93
N ARG A 199 -10.03 -11.89 -21.67
CA ARG A 199 -11.45 -12.22 -21.56
C ARG A 199 -11.73 -13.17 -20.40
N GLU A 200 -10.85 -14.15 -20.22
CA GLU A 200 -11.04 -15.23 -19.27
C GLU A 200 -9.69 -15.64 -18.66
N ILE A 201 -9.73 -16.00 -17.39
CA ILE A 201 -8.62 -16.62 -16.67
C ILE A 201 -9.12 -17.94 -16.12
N VAL A 202 -8.41 -19.02 -16.44
CA VAL A 202 -8.74 -20.37 -16.06
C VAL A 202 -7.59 -20.96 -15.26
N PHE A 203 -7.91 -21.69 -14.21
CA PHE A 203 -6.98 -22.52 -13.48
C PHE A 203 -7.29 -23.99 -13.81
N SER A 204 -6.26 -24.77 -14.07
CA SER A 204 -6.37 -26.20 -14.40
C SER A 204 -5.46 -27.00 -13.50
N GLY A 205 -5.99 -28.06 -12.86
CA GLY A 205 -5.24 -28.89 -11.90
C GLY A 205 -5.23 -28.36 -10.47
N ASN A 206 -6.12 -27.45 -10.15
CA ASN A 206 -6.29 -26.86 -8.81
C ASN A 206 -7.37 -27.62 -8.01
N ASP A 207 -7.05 -28.84 -7.54
CA ASP A 207 -8.02 -29.70 -6.86
C ASP A 207 -8.32 -29.26 -5.42
N ARG A 208 -7.37 -28.60 -4.75
CA ARG A 208 -7.46 -28.21 -3.34
C ARG A 208 -7.95 -26.78 -3.11
N PHE A 209 -7.75 -25.89 -4.07
CA PHE A 209 -8.11 -24.48 -3.93
C PHE A 209 -9.08 -24.06 -5.03
N THR A 210 -10.05 -23.24 -4.65
CA THR A 210 -11.06 -22.74 -5.59
C THR A 210 -10.46 -21.67 -6.52
N THR A 211 -11.08 -21.53 -7.70
CA THR A 211 -10.73 -20.47 -8.66
C THR A 211 -10.71 -19.08 -8.02
N ASN A 212 -11.64 -18.80 -7.10
CA ASN A 212 -11.69 -17.50 -6.41
C ASN A 212 -10.48 -17.31 -5.48
N GLN A 213 -10.09 -18.35 -4.73
CA GLN A 213 -8.92 -18.28 -3.86
C GLN A 213 -7.63 -18.03 -4.64
N LEU A 214 -7.44 -18.69 -5.77
CA LEU A 214 -6.27 -18.50 -6.64
C LEU A 214 -6.35 -17.16 -7.37
N GLY A 215 -7.53 -16.82 -7.89
CA GLY A 215 -7.77 -15.56 -8.56
C GLY A 215 -7.51 -14.34 -7.66
N ALA A 216 -7.77 -14.46 -6.35
CA ALA A 216 -7.49 -13.41 -5.36
C ALA A 216 -5.98 -13.13 -5.19
N GLN A 217 -5.12 -14.12 -5.45
CA GLN A 217 -3.67 -13.98 -5.28
C GLN A 217 -2.99 -13.29 -6.46
N ILE A 218 -3.46 -13.50 -7.69
CA ILE A 218 -2.85 -12.97 -8.90
C ILE A 218 -3.20 -11.49 -9.13
N LYS A 219 -2.29 -10.74 -9.75
CA LYS A 219 -2.51 -9.35 -10.16
C LYS A 219 -3.29 -9.27 -11.48
N THR A 220 -3.06 -10.20 -12.38
CA THR A 220 -3.77 -10.30 -13.66
C THR A 220 -5.27 -10.54 -13.43
N LYS A 221 -6.11 -9.71 -14.06
CA LYS A 221 -7.57 -9.80 -13.92
C LYS A 221 -8.23 -9.79 -15.31
N PRO A 222 -9.45 -10.35 -15.46
CA PRO A 222 -10.23 -10.22 -16.68
C PRO A 222 -10.56 -8.77 -16.97
N TRP A 223 -10.74 -8.45 -18.26
CA TRP A 223 -11.09 -7.11 -18.70
C TRP A 223 -12.50 -6.71 -18.21
N VAL A 224 -12.57 -5.54 -17.59
CA VAL A 224 -13.83 -4.93 -17.16
C VAL A 224 -13.99 -3.56 -17.85
N PHE A 225 -15.12 -3.35 -18.52
CA PHE A 225 -15.39 -2.22 -19.44
C PHE A 225 -15.04 -0.82 -18.88
N ILE A 226 -15.23 -0.60 -17.59
CA ILE A 226 -15.16 0.75 -17.00
C ILE A 226 -13.73 1.13 -16.51
N PHE A 227 -12.79 0.18 -16.34
CA PHE A 227 -11.58 0.43 -15.56
C PHE A 227 -10.24 0.13 -16.23
N SER A 228 -10.21 -0.13 -17.53
CA SER A 228 -8.97 -0.44 -18.27
C SER A 228 -8.14 -1.58 -17.66
N LEU A 229 -8.69 -2.36 -16.74
CA LEU A 229 -8.09 -3.58 -16.19
C LEU A 229 -8.20 -4.69 -17.22
N GLY A 230 -7.29 -5.67 -17.15
CA GLY A 230 -7.35 -6.85 -18.00
C GLY A 230 -6.62 -6.71 -19.34
N ASN A 231 -5.63 -5.84 -19.42
CA ASN A 231 -4.66 -5.89 -20.52
C ASN A 231 -3.71 -7.07 -20.32
N LEU A 232 -3.34 -7.73 -21.41
CA LEU A 232 -2.37 -8.79 -21.39
C LEU A 232 -0.97 -8.21 -21.15
N ASP A 233 -0.35 -8.56 -20.04
CA ASP A 233 1.02 -8.19 -19.65
C ASP A 233 1.79 -9.46 -19.31
N GLN A 234 2.90 -9.68 -19.99
CA GLN A 234 3.67 -10.90 -19.86
C GLN A 234 4.49 -10.93 -18.57
N ASP A 235 5.02 -9.79 -18.15
CA ASP A 235 5.82 -9.67 -16.93
C ASP A 235 4.92 -9.89 -15.70
N MET A 236 3.72 -9.30 -15.72
CA MET A 236 2.70 -9.53 -14.70
C MET A 236 2.31 -11.02 -14.61
N LEU A 237 2.19 -11.71 -15.73
CA LEU A 237 1.88 -13.14 -15.74
C LEU A 237 3.03 -14.00 -15.18
N VAL A 238 4.29 -13.58 -15.32
CA VAL A 238 5.44 -14.25 -14.68
C VAL A 238 5.39 -14.06 -13.17
N ASP A 239 5.13 -12.84 -12.72
CA ASP A 239 4.95 -12.52 -11.29
C ASP A 239 3.79 -13.34 -10.69
N ASP A 240 2.69 -13.49 -11.42
CA ASP A 240 1.53 -14.25 -10.98
C ASP A 240 1.84 -15.75 -10.83
N VAL A 241 2.62 -16.32 -11.76
CA VAL A 241 3.10 -17.71 -11.63
C VAL A 241 3.93 -17.86 -10.37
N ALA A 242 4.87 -16.96 -10.09
CA ALA A 242 5.67 -16.99 -8.88
C ALA A 242 4.83 -16.80 -7.61
N THR A 243 3.80 -15.94 -7.68
CA THR A 243 2.86 -15.71 -6.57
C THR A 243 2.03 -16.97 -6.27
N LEU A 244 1.53 -17.66 -7.30
CA LEU A 244 0.79 -18.92 -7.14
C LEU A 244 1.71 -20.02 -6.61
N ASP A 245 2.93 -20.15 -7.12
CA ASP A 245 3.93 -21.11 -6.61
C ASP A 245 4.18 -20.89 -5.10
N LYS A 246 4.42 -19.63 -4.71
CA LYS A 246 4.55 -19.24 -3.28
C LYS A 246 3.29 -19.57 -2.49
N PHE A 247 2.11 -19.23 -3.00
CA PHE A 247 0.83 -19.50 -2.34
C PHE A 247 0.64 -20.97 -1.97
N TYR A 248 1.02 -21.89 -2.86
CA TYR A 248 0.96 -23.32 -2.61
C TYR A 248 2.04 -23.79 -1.63
N LYS A 249 3.28 -23.31 -1.78
CA LYS A 249 4.39 -23.61 -0.85
C LYS A 249 4.12 -23.11 0.55
N ASP A 250 3.50 -21.94 0.69
CA ASP A 250 3.05 -21.38 1.99
C ASP A 250 2.00 -22.29 2.66
N ARG A 251 1.43 -23.27 1.94
CA ARG A 251 0.45 -24.24 2.44
C ARG A 251 0.94 -25.67 2.47
N GLY A 252 2.25 -25.86 2.27
CA GLY A 252 2.91 -27.16 2.39
C GLY A 252 3.00 -27.99 1.11
N PHE A 253 2.66 -27.44 -0.05
CA PHE A 253 2.79 -28.10 -1.33
C PHE A 253 4.16 -27.80 -1.97
N LEU A 254 5.21 -28.44 -1.46
CA LEU A 254 6.59 -28.11 -1.83
C LEU A 254 6.95 -28.48 -3.27
N ASP A 255 6.26 -29.47 -3.87
CA ASP A 255 6.48 -29.96 -5.23
C ASP A 255 5.60 -29.27 -6.27
N VAL A 256 4.88 -28.22 -5.88
CA VAL A 256 4.00 -27.51 -6.80
C VAL A 256 4.77 -27.02 -8.02
N ARG A 257 4.14 -27.14 -9.16
CA ARG A 257 4.60 -26.54 -10.41
C ARG A 257 3.45 -25.74 -11.00
N VAL A 258 3.72 -24.50 -11.28
CA VAL A 258 2.76 -23.59 -11.90
C VAL A 258 3.35 -23.12 -13.21
N ASP A 259 2.59 -23.23 -14.29
CA ASP A 259 2.93 -22.73 -15.61
C ASP A 259 1.76 -21.91 -16.17
N LYS A 260 2.00 -21.15 -17.23
CA LYS A 260 0.99 -20.32 -17.87
C LYS A 260 0.92 -20.61 -19.36
N ARG A 261 -0.28 -20.61 -19.92
CA ARG A 261 -0.54 -20.64 -21.36
C ARG A 261 -1.46 -19.51 -21.75
N VAL A 262 -1.08 -18.75 -22.78
CA VAL A 262 -1.87 -17.65 -23.32
C VAL A 262 -2.43 -18.09 -24.67
N GLU A 263 -3.73 -18.08 -24.79
CA GLU A 263 -4.46 -18.37 -26.02
C GLU A 263 -5.04 -17.07 -26.56
N ILE A 264 -4.50 -16.59 -27.70
CA ILE A 264 -4.95 -15.35 -28.33
C ILE A 264 -6.01 -15.70 -29.38
N SER A 265 -7.11 -14.97 -29.41
CA SER A 265 -8.16 -15.14 -30.40
C SER A 265 -7.66 -14.88 -31.83
N ALA A 266 -8.32 -15.46 -32.83
CA ALA A 266 -7.97 -15.23 -34.25
C ALA A 266 -8.00 -13.74 -34.66
N THR A 267 -8.76 -12.91 -33.94
CA THR A 267 -8.83 -11.47 -34.18
C THR A 267 -7.68 -10.68 -33.54
N GLY A 268 -6.83 -11.32 -32.73
CA GLY A 268 -5.75 -10.67 -31.97
C GLY A 268 -6.21 -9.66 -30.89
N LYS A 269 -7.51 -9.62 -30.58
CA LYS A 269 -8.06 -8.61 -29.63
C LYS A 269 -8.34 -9.15 -28.24
N GLU A 270 -8.51 -10.46 -28.12
CA GLU A 270 -8.88 -11.14 -26.87
C GLU A 270 -7.86 -12.25 -26.57
N ALA A 271 -7.59 -12.43 -25.28
CA ALA A 271 -6.78 -13.52 -24.78
C ALA A 271 -7.52 -14.30 -23.69
N ARG A 272 -7.26 -15.59 -23.66
CA ARG A 272 -7.59 -16.48 -22.55
C ARG A 272 -6.28 -16.90 -21.89
N VAL A 273 -6.16 -16.67 -20.59
CA VAL A 273 -4.99 -17.07 -19.81
C VAL A 273 -5.32 -18.34 -19.04
N VAL A 274 -4.52 -19.38 -19.20
CA VAL A 274 -4.68 -20.63 -18.49
C VAL A 274 -3.46 -20.86 -17.61
N PHE A 275 -3.66 -20.86 -16.30
CA PHE A 275 -2.65 -21.28 -15.34
C PHE A 275 -2.77 -22.80 -15.16
N VAL A 276 -1.70 -23.53 -15.52
CA VAL A 276 -1.63 -24.97 -15.39
C VAL A 276 -0.88 -25.30 -14.12
N ILE A 277 -1.55 -25.96 -13.19
CA ILE A 277 -1.07 -26.25 -11.85
C ILE A 277 -0.92 -27.77 -11.68
N SER A 278 0.22 -28.16 -11.16
CA SER A 278 0.43 -29.52 -10.65
C SER A 278 0.73 -29.37 -9.16
N GLU A 279 -0.29 -29.60 -8.32
CA GLU A 279 -0.22 -29.29 -6.88
C GLU A 279 0.84 -30.12 -6.13
N GLY A 280 1.07 -31.36 -6.56
CA GLY A 280 1.95 -32.26 -5.84
C GLY A 280 1.35 -32.77 -4.52
N ARG A 281 2.20 -33.18 -3.60
CA ARG A 281 1.82 -33.67 -2.27
C ARG A 281 1.93 -32.55 -1.23
N GLN A 282 1.08 -32.59 -0.21
CA GLN A 282 1.19 -31.71 0.94
C GLN A 282 2.08 -32.35 2.00
N TYR A 283 3.19 -31.71 2.31
CA TYR A 283 4.22 -32.24 3.20
C TYR A 283 3.96 -31.91 4.67
N ARG A 284 4.34 -32.84 5.55
CA ARG A 284 4.37 -32.66 7.02
C ARG A 284 5.80 -32.58 7.52
N LEU A 285 6.01 -31.81 8.57
CA LEU A 285 7.26 -31.78 9.31
C LEU A 285 7.36 -33.01 10.20
N ARG A 286 8.36 -33.87 9.97
CA ARG A 286 8.64 -35.03 10.83
C ARG A 286 9.51 -34.64 12.01
N SER A 287 10.63 -33.97 11.77
CA SER A 287 11.58 -33.59 12.81
C SER A 287 12.27 -32.27 12.51
N VAL A 288 12.82 -31.66 13.54
CA VAL A 288 13.69 -30.47 13.43
C VAL A 288 15.06 -30.87 13.93
N VAL A 289 16.08 -30.66 13.12
CA VAL A 289 17.48 -30.92 13.42
C VAL A 289 18.22 -29.59 13.48
N PHE A 290 18.98 -29.35 14.52
CA PHE A 290 19.79 -28.15 14.66
C PHE A 290 21.23 -28.43 14.23
N GLU A 291 21.81 -27.51 13.46
CA GLU A 291 23.23 -27.56 13.05
C GLU A 291 23.87 -26.21 13.39
N SER A 292 25.08 -26.28 14.00
CA SER A 292 25.89 -25.08 14.15
C SER A 292 26.60 -24.77 12.84
N ALA A 293 26.54 -23.50 12.40
CA ALA A 293 27.24 -23.05 11.20
C ALA A 293 28.77 -23.17 11.31
N ASP A 294 29.31 -23.28 12.53
CA ASP A 294 30.74 -23.40 12.82
C ASP A 294 31.26 -24.86 12.78
N GLY A 295 30.45 -25.80 12.30
CA GLY A 295 30.85 -27.21 12.16
C GLY A 295 30.87 -27.99 13.48
N GLY A 296 30.19 -27.52 14.53
CA GLY A 296 30.01 -28.24 15.80
C GLY A 296 29.12 -29.49 15.65
N PRO A 297 29.06 -30.34 16.70
CA PRO A 297 28.19 -31.49 16.71
C PRO A 297 26.74 -31.11 16.41
N ARG A 298 25.95 -32.02 15.79
CA ARG A 298 24.49 -31.82 15.59
C ARG A 298 23.79 -31.64 16.93
N ASP A 299 22.72 -30.84 16.94
CA ASP A 299 21.89 -30.51 18.10
C ASP A 299 22.66 -29.79 19.23
N THR A 300 23.73 -29.05 18.89
CA THR A 300 24.44 -28.17 19.82
C THR A 300 24.32 -26.72 19.42
N THR A 301 23.85 -25.89 20.35
CA THR A 301 23.84 -24.43 20.27
C THR A 301 24.52 -23.89 21.51
N ARG A 302 25.25 -22.78 21.46
CA ARG A 302 26.04 -22.25 22.57
C ARG A 302 25.23 -21.38 23.52
N VAL A 303 24.31 -20.57 22.94
CA VAL A 303 23.56 -19.53 23.68
C VAL A 303 22.22 -20.05 24.17
N MET A 304 21.44 -20.67 23.30
CA MET A 304 20.15 -21.27 23.68
C MET A 304 20.20 -22.78 23.48
N ARG A 305 19.60 -23.55 24.38
CA ARG A 305 19.46 -24.99 24.21
C ARG A 305 18.49 -25.31 23.07
N PRO A 306 18.64 -26.43 22.34
CA PRO A 306 17.77 -26.83 21.24
C PRO A 306 16.28 -26.83 21.61
N GLU A 307 15.94 -27.23 22.85
CA GLU A 307 14.56 -27.25 23.32
C GLU A 307 13.99 -25.82 23.48
N GLN A 308 14.82 -24.85 23.87
CA GLN A 308 14.43 -23.44 23.94
C GLN A 308 14.18 -22.87 22.55
N VAL A 309 15.06 -23.17 21.59
CA VAL A 309 14.89 -22.78 20.20
C VAL A 309 13.61 -23.38 19.62
N LEU A 310 13.36 -24.68 19.84
CA LEU A 310 12.15 -25.36 19.40
C LEU A 310 10.90 -24.73 20.06
N GLY A 311 11.00 -24.30 21.31
CA GLY A 311 9.92 -23.61 22.02
C GLY A 311 9.51 -22.28 21.38
N LEU A 312 10.45 -21.58 20.73
CA LEU A 312 10.20 -20.31 20.01
C LEU A 312 9.57 -20.53 18.62
N MET A 313 9.80 -21.67 18.01
CA MET A 313 9.33 -21.96 16.68
C MET A 313 7.80 -22.01 16.63
N LYS A 314 7.26 -21.56 15.50
CA LYS A 314 5.80 -21.57 15.22
C LYS A 314 5.36 -22.84 14.51
N ILE A 315 6.30 -23.57 13.90
CA ILE A 315 6.08 -24.90 13.32
C ILE A 315 6.57 -25.99 14.28
N ARG A 316 5.84 -27.10 14.36
CA ARG A 316 6.16 -28.23 15.23
C ARG A 316 6.12 -29.53 14.45
N PRO A 317 6.85 -30.57 14.87
CA PRO A 317 6.70 -31.90 14.31
C PRO A 317 5.23 -32.35 14.27
N GLY A 318 4.79 -32.87 13.13
CA GLY A 318 3.40 -33.22 12.83
C GLY A 318 2.59 -32.14 12.10
N ASP A 319 3.00 -30.90 12.15
CA ASP A 319 2.37 -29.82 11.40
C ASP A 319 2.61 -29.98 9.89
N PHE A 320 1.74 -29.38 9.09
CA PHE A 320 2.04 -29.18 7.67
C PHE A 320 3.23 -28.22 7.54
N TYR A 321 4.18 -28.59 6.68
CA TYR A 321 5.38 -27.80 6.40
C TYR A 321 5.03 -26.58 5.54
N THR A 322 4.55 -25.51 6.16
CA THR A 322 4.14 -24.29 5.47
C THR A 322 5.22 -23.24 5.56
N LEU A 323 5.54 -22.59 4.44
CA LEU A 323 6.63 -21.62 4.38
C LEU A 323 6.40 -20.43 5.32
N ASP A 324 5.16 -19.98 5.47
CA ASP A 324 4.79 -18.91 6.41
C ASP A 324 5.14 -19.26 7.87
N LYS A 325 4.83 -20.50 8.32
CA LYS A 325 5.21 -20.95 9.67
C LYS A 325 6.71 -21.12 9.82
N VAL A 326 7.37 -21.57 8.76
CA VAL A 326 8.83 -21.73 8.75
C VAL A 326 9.52 -20.39 8.84
N GLU A 327 9.15 -19.41 8.00
CA GLU A 327 9.65 -18.03 8.04
C GLU A 327 9.36 -17.37 9.39
N ALA A 328 8.15 -17.54 9.93
CA ALA A 328 7.79 -17.02 11.24
C ALA A 328 8.61 -17.68 12.38
N SER A 329 8.97 -18.96 12.23
CA SER A 329 9.83 -19.68 13.18
C SER A 329 11.27 -19.17 13.12
N THR A 330 11.83 -19.08 11.95
CA THR A 330 13.17 -18.54 11.72
C THR A 330 13.29 -17.12 12.24
N LYS A 331 12.29 -16.30 11.95
CA LYS A 331 12.21 -14.92 12.43
C LYS A 331 12.13 -14.87 13.98
N ALA A 332 11.29 -15.67 14.60
CA ALA A 332 11.14 -15.68 16.06
C ALA A 332 12.44 -16.10 16.76
N VAL A 333 13.16 -17.08 16.20
CA VAL A 333 14.47 -17.51 16.73
C VAL A 333 15.50 -16.39 16.53
N THR A 334 15.58 -15.79 15.34
CA THR A 334 16.48 -14.65 15.06
C THR A 334 16.22 -13.48 16.00
N GLU A 335 14.96 -13.11 16.20
CA GLU A 335 14.57 -12.03 17.13
C GLU A 335 15.00 -12.34 18.57
N ALA A 336 14.89 -13.59 19.01
CA ALA A 336 15.32 -13.98 20.35
C ALA A 336 16.85 -13.83 20.53
N TYR A 337 17.65 -14.19 19.53
CA TYR A 337 19.10 -13.92 19.54
C TYR A 337 19.40 -12.41 19.52
N GLN A 338 18.71 -11.67 18.68
CA GLN A 338 18.89 -10.23 18.53
C GLN A 338 18.55 -9.48 19.83
N THR A 339 17.52 -9.91 20.58
CA THR A 339 17.14 -9.31 21.86
C THR A 339 18.22 -9.50 22.93
N MET A 340 19.03 -10.55 22.82
CA MET A 340 20.17 -10.80 23.72
C MET A 340 21.47 -10.09 23.29
N GLY A 341 21.43 -9.28 22.21
CA GLY A 341 22.59 -8.56 21.69
C GLY A 341 23.33 -9.24 20.54
N TYR A 342 22.91 -10.42 20.11
CA TYR A 342 23.51 -11.15 18.97
C TYR A 342 22.95 -10.63 17.63
N ILE A 343 23.19 -9.37 17.33
CA ILE A 343 22.59 -8.68 16.17
C ILE A 343 23.01 -9.24 14.82
N ASP A 344 24.20 -9.85 14.73
CA ASP A 344 24.73 -10.48 13.53
C ASP A 344 24.37 -11.97 13.45
N ALA A 345 23.63 -12.50 14.41
CA ALA A 345 23.19 -13.89 14.38
C ALA A 345 22.29 -14.14 13.16
N ARG A 346 22.54 -15.26 12.50
CA ARG A 346 21.75 -15.70 11.33
C ARG A 346 21.20 -17.09 11.58
N VAL A 347 19.95 -17.24 11.23
CA VAL A 347 19.23 -18.51 11.32
C VAL A 347 18.78 -18.84 9.92
N ASP A 348 19.43 -19.82 9.32
CA ASP A 348 19.08 -20.35 8.01
C ASP A 348 18.33 -21.67 8.19
N GLN A 349 17.48 -21.99 7.24
CA GLN A 349 16.70 -23.22 7.28
C GLN A 349 16.73 -23.91 5.92
N THR A 350 16.86 -25.22 5.96
CA THR A 350 16.73 -26.08 4.79
C THR A 350 15.81 -27.25 5.13
N TRP A 351 15.35 -27.97 4.14
CA TRP A 351 14.53 -29.15 4.34
C TRP A 351 15.08 -30.34 3.57
N ILE A 352 14.94 -31.50 4.14
CA ILE A 352 15.40 -32.76 3.57
C ILE A 352 14.18 -33.65 3.35
N ARG A 353 13.99 -34.09 2.12
CA ARG A 353 12.91 -35.00 1.76
C ARG A 353 13.26 -36.44 2.21
N LEU A 354 12.28 -37.12 2.72
CA LEU A 354 12.40 -38.51 3.18
C LEU A 354 11.69 -39.48 2.23
N GLY A 355 12.46 -40.00 1.28
CA GLY A 355 11.96 -41.04 0.35
C GLY A 355 10.69 -40.64 -0.40
N GLU A 356 9.75 -41.57 -0.49
CA GLU A 356 8.46 -41.39 -1.16
C GLU A 356 7.35 -40.89 -0.23
N GLU A 357 7.60 -40.76 1.06
CA GLU A 357 6.63 -40.24 2.04
C GLU A 357 6.49 -38.70 1.90
N ALA A 358 5.28 -38.23 2.16
CA ALA A 358 5.04 -36.76 2.16
C ALA A 358 5.49 -36.13 3.49
N GLU A 359 6.73 -36.42 3.90
CA GLU A 359 7.37 -35.93 5.12
C GLU A 359 8.72 -35.29 4.81
N VAL A 360 9.05 -34.28 5.59
CA VAL A 360 10.34 -33.56 5.54
C VAL A 360 10.94 -33.41 6.92
N ASP A 361 12.25 -33.48 7.00
CA ASP A 361 13.01 -33.01 8.13
C ASP A 361 13.47 -31.56 7.86
N MET A 362 13.31 -30.71 8.84
CA MET A 362 13.79 -29.32 8.81
C MET A 362 15.16 -29.25 9.47
N VAL A 363 16.15 -28.78 8.75
CA VAL A 363 17.47 -28.48 9.29
C VAL A 363 17.57 -26.98 9.52
N VAL A 364 17.78 -26.59 10.78
CA VAL A 364 17.95 -25.20 11.20
C VAL A 364 19.43 -24.98 11.50
N THR A 365 20.07 -24.17 10.68
CA THR A 365 21.49 -23.80 10.84
C THR A 365 21.60 -22.46 11.53
N ILE A 366 22.22 -22.43 12.72
CA ILE A 366 22.34 -21.20 13.52
C ILE A 366 23.80 -20.76 13.55
N ARG A 367 24.04 -19.53 13.13
CA ARG A 367 25.33 -18.83 13.29
C ARG A 367 25.17 -17.83 14.41
N GLU A 368 25.75 -18.14 15.58
CA GLU A 368 25.50 -17.42 16.82
C GLU A 368 26.34 -16.17 17.00
N THR A 369 27.42 -15.92 16.30
CA THR A 369 28.28 -14.73 16.40
C THR A 369 28.64 -14.31 17.84
N SER A 370 29.07 -13.06 18.07
CA SER A 370 29.32 -12.47 19.38
C SER A 370 28.21 -11.48 19.77
N PRO A 371 27.88 -11.34 21.06
CA PRO A 371 26.92 -10.34 21.51
C PRO A 371 27.56 -8.96 21.53
N PHE A 372 26.76 -7.93 21.24
CA PHE A 372 27.18 -6.53 21.29
C PHE A 372 26.38 -5.76 22.34
N ILE A 373 27.06 -4.76 22.91
CA ILE A 373 26.48 -3.77 23.82
C ILE A 373 26.24 -2.49 23.02
N ALA A 374 25.11 -1.83 23.28
CA ALA A 374 24.79 -0.54 22.67
C ALA A 374 25.76 0.55 23.21
N GLY A 375 26.45 1.21 22.31
CA GLY A 375 27.26 2.38 22.56
C GLY A 375 26.42 3.66 22.51
N LEU A 376 27.02 4.73 21.96
CA LEU A 376 26.32 6.00 21.82
C LEU A 376 25.24 5.94 20.73
N VAL A 377 24.07 6.50 21.04
CA VAL A 377 23.00 6.68 20.06
C VAL A 377 23.12 8.09 19.47
N ARG A 378 23.52 8.19 18.21
CA ARG A 378 23.65 9.44 17.45
C ARG A 378 22.46 9.63 16.55
N ILE A 379 21.87 10.82 16.56
CA ILE A 379 20.69 11.16 15.76
C ILE A 379 21.09 12.22 14.73
N GLN A 380 20.65 12.04 13.49
CA GLN A 380 20.92 12.96 12.38
C GLN A 380 19.66 13.15 11.51
N GLY A 381 19.55 14.33 10.88
CA GLY A 381 18.45 14.63 9.95
C GLY A 381 17.21 15.21 10.63
N ASN A 382 17.23 15.41 11.94
CA ASN A 382 16.14 16.03 12.74
C ASN A 382 16.36 17.54 12.89
N TYR A 383 16.28 18.27 11.79
CA TYR A 383 16.56 19.74 11.80
C TYR A 383 15.50 20.56 12.53
N LEU A 384 14.24 20.11 12.51
CA LEU A 384 13.11 20.76 13.16
C LEU A 384 12.69 20.02 14.43
N THR A 385 12.75 18.70 14.42
CA THR A 385 12.28 17.85 15.51
C THR A 385 13.32 17.76 16.62
N LYS A 386 12.93 18.00 17.85
CA LYS A 386 13.82 17.89 19.01
C LYS A 386 14.39 16.47 19.15
N ASP A 387 15.65 16.39 19.53
CA ASP A 387 16.37 15.12 19.74
C ASP A 387 15.63 14.18 20.73
N SER A 388 15.05 14.75 21.79
CA SER A 388 14.25 14.03 22.78
C SER A 388 13.05 13.29 22.17
N VAL A 389 12.43 13.85 21.14
CA VAL A 389 11.28 13.23 20.43
C VAL A 389 11.68 12.00 19.65
N VAL A 390 12.85 12.03 19.00
CA VAL A 390 13.42 10.86 18.29
C VAL A 390 13.88 9.82 19.31
N ARG A 391 14.63 10.24 20.29
CA ARG A 391 15.26 9.36 21.31
C ARG A 391 14.26 8.53 22.09
N ARG A 392 13.09 9.10 22.43
CA ARG A 392 12.01 8.36 23.10
C ARG A 392 11.43 7.22 22.26
N ARG A 393 11.43 7.35 20.94
CA ARG A 393 10.92 6.32 20.02
C ARG A 393 11.92 5.23 19.75
N VAL A 394 13.22 5.55 19.88
CA VAL A 394 14.31 4.60 19.66
C VAL A 394 14.48 3.62 20.83
N ARG A 395 14.34 4.05 22.07
CA ARG A 395 14.42 3.24 23.30
C ARG A 395 15.68 2.38 23.47
N ILE A 396 16.69 2.55 22.64
CA ILE A 396 17.98 1.88 22.75
C ILE A 396 18.78 2.61 23.83
N GLN A 397 19.20 1.87 24.86
CA GLN A 397 19.92 2.45 26.01
C GLN A 397 21.41 2.07 25.95
N PRO A 398 22.34 3.04 25.98
CA PRO A 398 23.76 2.76 26.09
C PRO A 398 24.09 1.87 27.29
N GLY A 399 25.04 0.95 27.10
CA GLY A 399 25.46 0.01 28.14
C GLY A 399 24.57 -1.22 28.35
N ARG A 400 23.47 -1.35 27.57
CA ARG A 400 22.61 -2.54 27.54
C ARG A 400 22.93 -3.40 26.31
N PRO A 401 22.58 -4.68 26.31
CA PRO A 401 22.67 -5.50 25.10
C PRO A 401 22.02 -4.78 23.93
N LEU A 402 22.69 -4.77 22.78
CA LEU A 402 22.17 -4.11 21.56
C LEU A 402 21.07 -4.99 20.98
N ASP A 403 19.84 -4.64 21.28
CA ASP A 403 18.65 -5.37 20.84
C ASP A 403 18.32 -5.06 19.38
N GLY A 404 18.59 -6.02 18.49
CA GLY A 404 18.29 -5.91 17.06
C GLY A 404 16.79 -5.90 16.76
N HIS A 405 15.97 -6.56 17.55
CA HIS A 405 14.51 -6.50 17.42
C HIS A 405 14.00 -5.09 17.77
N GLU A 406 14.52 -4.48 18.86
CA GLU A 406 14.15 -3.09 19.21
C GLU A 406 14.56 -2.09 18.13
N ILE A 407 15.66 -2.33 17.39
CA ILE A 407 16.03 -1.50 16.22
C ILE A 407 14.91 -1.47 15.19
N GLU A 408 14.36 -2.63 14.81
CA GLU A 408 13.27 -2.72 13.85
C GLU A 408 11.96 -2.13 14.39
N VAL A 409 11.69 -2.34 15.68
CA VAL A 409 10.52 -1.75 16.35
C VAL A 409 10.64 -0.24 16.40
N ALA A 410 11.82 0.28 16.75
CA ALA A 410 12.11 1.71 16.80
C ALA A 410 11.96 2.38 15.43
N LYS A 411 12.45 1.73 14.36
CA LYS A 411 12.25 2.19 12.99
C LYS A 411 10.77 2.32 12.66
N ARG A 412 9.97 1.28 12.92
CA ARG A 412 8.51 1.33 12.69
C ARG A 412 7.82 2.41 13.52
N ARG A 413 8.25 2.64 14.79
CA ARG A 413 7.71 3.72 15.64
C ARG A 413 8.03 5.10 15.07
N LEU A 414 9.24 5.30 14.55
CA LEU A 414 9.63 6.56 13.92
C LEU A 414 8.81 6.81 12.64
N GLU A 415 8.73 5.84 11.73
CA GLU A 415 7.96 5.94 10.49
C GLU A 415 6.45 6.09 10.77
N GLY A 416 5.91 5.31 11.72
CA GLY A 416 4.50 5.36 12.12
C GLY A 416 4.12 6.63 12.89
N SER A 417 5.09 7.44 13.35
CA SER A 417 4.81 8.68 14.06
C SER A 417 4.19 9.78 13.21
N GLY A 418 4.27 9.67 11.87
CA GLY A 418 3.84 10.70 10.94
C GLY A 418 4.79 11.93 10.86
N LEU A 419 5.88 11.94 11.63
CA LEU A 419 6.85 13.04 11.66
C LEU A 419 7.94 12.88 10.59
N PHE A 420 8.20 11.64 10.18
CA PHE A 420 9.30 11.30 9.27
C PHE A 420 8.77 10.57 8.03
N THR A 421 9.39 10.83 6.88
CA THR A 421 9.12 10.11 5.63
C THR A 421 9.90 8.79 5.56
N ALA A 422 11.06 8.75 6.21
CA ALA A 422 11.91 7.57 6.32
C ALA A 422 12.73 7.65 7.60
N ALA A 423 13.03 6.49 8.17
CA ALA A 423 13.96 6.34 9.29
C ALA A 423 14.87 5.15 9.04
N THR A 424 16.16 5.33 9.25
CA THR A 424 17.16 4.28 9.17
C THR A 424 17.92 4.21 10.49
N ILE A 425 18.05 3.03 11.06
CA ILE A 425 18.79 2.81 12.31
C ILE A 425 19.88 1.78 12.02
N THR A 426 21.12 2.22 12.05
CA THR A 426 22.26 1.40 11.63
C THR A 426 23.27 1.27 12.76
N PRO A 427 23.49 0.05 13.29
CA PRO A 427 24.63 -0.22 14.14
C PRO A 427 25.94 0.04 13.39
N GLN A 428 26.82 0.83 13.98
CA GLN A 428 28.10 1.16 13.38
C GLN A 428 29.11 0.03 13.64
N ASN A 429 30.17 0.01 12.87
CA ASN A 429 31.25 -0.94 13.12
C ASN A 429 31.86 -0.69 14.50
N ALA A 430 32.20 -1.77 15.21
CA ALA A 430 32.84 -1.67 16.50
C ALA A 430 34.21 -0.98 16.40
N ASP A 431 34.54 -0.13 17.36
CA ASP A 431 35.89 0.42 17.50
C ASP A 431 36.84 -0.73 17.84
N PRO A 432 38.03 -0.85 17.20
CA PRO A 432 39.01 -1.86 17.58
C PRO A 432 39.43 -1.84 19.07
N LYS A 433 39.23 -0.70 19.76
CA LYS A 433 39.51 -0.57 21.20
C LYS A 433 38.39 -1.13 22.08
N THR A 434 37.19 -1.20 21.57
CA THR A 434 35.98 -1.68 22.25
C THR A 434 35.20 -2.60 21.32
N PRO A 435 35.73 -3.80 21.02
CA PRO A 435 35.16 -4.65 19.96
C PRO A 435 33.73 -5.15 20.24
N ASP A 436 33.33 -5.16 21.50
CA ASP A 436 32.01 -5.62 21.93
C ASP A 436 30.96 -4.50 22.00
N VAL A 437 31.33 -3.25 21.68
CA VAL A 437 30.43 -2.09 21.73
C VAL A 437 30.19 -1.57 20.33
N ARG A 438 28.92 -1.34 19.97
CA ARG A 438 28.53 -0.70 18.70
C ARG A 438 27.72 0.55 18.97
N ASP A 439 28.17 1.68 18.41
CA ASP A 439 27.37 2.88 18.34
C ASP A 439 26.20 2.69 17.38
N VAL A 440 25.09 3.40 17.62
CA VAL A 440 23.90 3.32 16.81
C VAL A 440 23.66 4.67 16.15
N LEU A 441 23.67 4.69 14.82
CA LEU A 441 23.32 5.87 14.03
C LEU A 441 21.83 5.80 13.65
N VAL A 442 21.09 6.82 14.03
CA VAL A 442 19.68 7.02 13.69
C VAL A 442 19.59 8.18 12.70
N GLU A 443 19.26 7.88 11.48
CA GLU A 443 19.07 8.87 10.41
C GLU A 443 17.59 8.99 10.12
N VAL A 444 17.07 10.21 10.20
CA VAL A 444 15.66 10.49 9.92
C VAL A 444 15.53 11.52 8.81
N LYS A 445 14.49 11.37 8.00
CA LYS A 445 14.10 12.35 7.01
C LYS A 445 12.76 12.95 7.41
N GLU A 446 12.75 14.21 7.79
CA GLU A 446 11.56 14.89 8.27
C GLU A 446 10.49 15.02 7.19
N ARG A 447 9.25 15.01 7.62
CA ARG A 447 8.06 15.19 6.80
C ARG A 447 7.49 16.60 6.98
N ASN A 448 6.78 17.09 5.97
CA ASN A 448 5.93 18.24 6.20
C ASN A 448 4.74 17.83 7.10
N THR A 449 4.65 18.45 8.27
CA THR A 449 3.70 18.08 9.33
C THR A 449 2.54 19.07 9.46
N GLY A 450 2.57 20.18 8.71
CA GLY A 450 1.46 21.13 8.63
C GLY A 450 0.56 20.86 7.43
N SER A 451 -0.75 20.90 7.63
CA SER A 451 -1.74 20.77 6.56
C SER A 451 -2.93 21.68 6.79
N ILE A 452 -3.41 22.28 5.71
CA ILE A 452 -4.71 22.96 5.68
C ILE A 452 -5.59 22.16 4.74
N SER A 453 -6.78 21.80 5.20
CA SER A 453 -7.76 21.08 4.41
C SER A 453 -9.07 21.87 4.33
N PHE A 454 -9.72 21.77 3.19
CA PHE A 454 -11.03 22.32 2.94
C PHE A 454 -11.98 21.18 2.63
N GLY A 455 -13.22 21.27 3.06
CA GLY A 455 -14.20 20.23 2.85
C GLY A 455 -15.62 20.77 2.78
N VAL A 456 -16.50 19.96 2.23
CA VAL A 456 -17.95 20.12 2.28
C VAL A 456 -18.55 18.81 2.70
N GLY A 457 -19.45 18.85 3.68
CA GLY A 457 -20.20 17.68 4.13
C GLY A 457 -21.70 17.92 3.95
N ALA A 458 -22.43 16.86 3.67
CA ALA A 458 -23.88 16.88 3.62
C ALA A 458 -24.45 15.60 4.21
N GLY A 459 -25.49 15.71 4.97
CA GLY A 459 -26.15 14.56 5.58
C GLY A 459 -27.57 14.87 5.99
N THR A 460 -28.41 13.86 6.02
CA THR A 460 -29.84 14.03 6.43
C THR A 460 -30.00 14.49 7.88
N ASP A 461 -29.02 14.18 8.75
CA ASP A 461 -29.07 14.55 10.17
C ASP A 461 -28.31 15.84 10.52
N THR A 462 -27.51 16.35 9.60
CA THR A 462 -26.57 17.47 9.85
C THR A 462 -26.71 18.61 8.88
N GLY A 463 -27.54 18.45 7.85
CA GLY A 463 -27.64 19.41 6.77
C GLY A 463 -26.36 19.56 5.97
N LEU A 464 -26.20 20.70 5.30
CA LEU A 464 -25.00 21.06 4.55
C LEU A 464 -24.05 21.84 5.46
N ALA A 465 -22.77 21.47 5.49
CA ALA A 465 -21.73 22.18 6.23
C ALA A 465 -20.43 22.28 5.42
N GLY A 466 -19.77 23.41 5.50
CA GLY A 466 -18.39 23.57 5.08
C GLY A 466 -17.43 23.11 6.17
N ASN A 467 -16.18 22.85 5.81
CA ASN A 467 -15.12 22.54 6.77
C ASN A 467 -13.79 23.16 6.31
N ILE A 468 -13.13 23.86 7.20
CA ILE A 468 -11.77 24.33 7.05
C ILE A 468 -11.01 23.81 8.26
N ALA A 469 -9.97 23.00 8.05
CA ALA A 469 -9.18 22.49 9.15
C ALA A 469 -7.68 22.76 8.94
N LEU A 470 -7.06 23.34 9.95
CA LEU A 470 -5.62 23.47 10.09
C LEU A 470 -5.14 22.40 11.06
N ASN A 471 -4.20 21.59 10.64
CA ASN A 471 -3.57 20.58 11.49
C ASN A 471 -2.05 20.75 11.42
N GLN A 472 -1.41 20.88 12.58
CA GLN A 472 0.03 20.89 12.74
C GLN A 472 0.42 19.71 13.63
N GLN A 473 1.00 18.68 13.04
CA GLN A 473 1.72 17.62 13.76
C GLN A 473 3.16 18.12 14.02
N ASN A 474 3.84 17.57 14.98
CA ASN A 474 5.15 18.09 15.43
C ASN A 474 5.09 19.52 15.97
N PHE A 475 3.98 19.89 16.61
CA PHE A 475 3.80 21.19 17.25
C PHE A 475 4.71 21.28 18.48
N ASP A 476 5.14 22.51 18.79
CA ASP A 476 5.87 22.83 20.00
C ASP A 476 5.29 24.11 20.60
N ILE A 477 4.54 23.99 21.67
CA ILE A 477 3.91 25.14 22.34
C ILE A 477 4.93 26.13 22.94
N ALA A 478 6.15 25.66 23.22
CA ALA A 478 7.22 26.49 23.79
C ALA A 478 8.06 27.23 22.74
N ASP A 479 8.00 26.82 21.48
CA ASP A 479 8.73 27.45 20.37
C ASP A 479 7.96 28.63 19.81
N THR A 480 7.88 29.72 20.60
CA THR A 480 7.14 30.92 20.22
C THR A 480 7.88 31.73 19.16
N PRO A 481 7.19 32.26 18.13
CA PRO A 481 7.82 33.05 17.06
C PRO A 481 8.48 34.32 17.60
N GLN A 482 9.72 34.54 17.22
CA GLN A 482 10.43 35.75 17.53
C GLN A 482 10.21 36.85 16.46
N THR A 483 9.83 36.44 15.27
CA THR A 483 9.53 37.30 14.12
C THR A 483 8.24 36.90 13.41
N LEU A 484 7.60 37.86 12.73
CA LEU A 484 6.46 37.57 11.85
C LEU A 484 6.82 36.61 10.71
N ASP A 485 8.04 36.64 10.21
CA ASP A 485 8.52 35.78 9.16
C ASP A 485 8.58 34.31 9.63
N GLU A 486 9.02 34.03 10.86
CA GLU A 486 9.00 32.69 11.45
C GLU A 486 7.59 32.17 11.58
N PHE A 487 6.64 33.00 11.96
CA PHE A 487 5.24 32.59 12.06
C PHE A 487 4.63 32.32 10.69
N VAL A 488 4.78 33.22 9.71
CA VAL A 488 4.19 33.10 8.37
C VAL A 488 4.86 31.97 7.55
N SER A 489 6.18 31.80 7.70
CA SER A 489 6.90 30.70 7.05
C SER A 489 6.65 29.32 7.70
N GLY A 490 5.92 29.30 8.84
CA GLY A 490 5.61 28.09 9.57
C GLY A 490 6.83 27.41 10.18
N ARG A 491 7.87 28.17 10.50
CA ARG A 491 9.07 27.69 11.21
C ARG A 491 8.89 27.70 12.73
N ALA A 492 8.04 28.58 13.26
CA ALA A 492 7.67 28.64 14.65
C ALA A 492 6.70 27.50 15.06
N PHE A 493 6.63 27.26 16.36
CA PHE A 493 5.79 26.26 17.00
C PHE A 493 6.06 24.82 16.51
N ARG A 494 7.32 24.43 16.27
CA ARG A 494 7.69 23.13 15.74
C ARG A 494 8.76 22.42 16.57
N GLY A 495 8.64 21.08 16.61
CA GLY A 495 9.74 20.24 17.09
C GLY A 495 9.47 19.39 18.31
N ALA A 496 8.42 19.61 19.10
CA ALA A 496 8.15 18.83 20.32
C ALA A 496 7.34 17.54 20.08
N GLY A 497 6.91 17.27 18.83
CA GLY A 497 6.08 16.08 18.53
C GLY A 497 4.66 16.18 19.08
N GLN A 498 4.21 17.35 19.50
CA GLN A 498 2.84 17.66 19.90
C GLN A 498 1.97 17.84 18.65
N SER A 499 0.65 17.86 18.83
CA SER A 499 -0.30 18.13 17.74
C SER A 499 -1.19 19.31 18.13
N PHE A 500 -1.42 20.19 17.17
CA PHE A 500 -2.32 21.33 17.30
C PHE A 500 -3.29 21.31 16.12
N GLY A 501 -4.58 21.52 16.38
CA GLY A 501 -5.61 21.55 15.37
C GLY A 501 -6.61 22.67 15.58
N VAL A 502 -7.04 23.29 14.49
CA VAL A 502 -8.18 24.22 14.44
C VAL A 502 -9.11 23.73 13.36
N ALA A 503 -10.38 23.56 13.69
CA ALA A 503 -11.43 23.23 12.72
C ALA A 503 -12.59 24.22 12.79
N ILE A 504 -13.01 24.69 11.64
CA ILE A 504 -14.07 25.66 11.45
C ILE A 504 -15.07 25.01 10.47
N SER A 505 -16.23 24.61 10.98
CA SER A 505 -17.25 23.92 10.19
C SER A 505 -18.59 24.64 10.31
N PRO A 506 -18.80 25.74 9.56
CA PRO A 506 -20.10 26.38 9.49
C PRO A 506 -21.09 25.51 8.72
N GLY A 507 -22.30 25.36 9.23
CA GLY A 507 -23.37 24.57 8.62
C GLY A 507 -24.74 25.20 8.77
N LEU A 508 -25.70 24.70 7.99
CA LEU A 508 -27.07 25.20 8.01
C LEU A 508 -27.82 24.74 9.26
N GLU A 509 -27.62 23.50 9.70
CA GLU A 509 -28.25 22.92 10.88
C GLU A 509 -27.24 22.77 12.04
N VAL A 510 -25.99 22.43 11.71
CA VAL A 510 -24.95 22.19 12.71
C VAL A 510 -23.69 22.94 12.34
N SER A 511 -23.28 23.90 13.19
CA SER A 511 -21.98 24.55 13.09
C SER A 511 -21.07 24.11 14.23
N ASN A 512 -19.82 23.75 13.92
CA ASN A 512 -18.81 23.34 14.89
C ASN A 512 -17.51 24.14 14.68
N TYR A 513 -16.98 24.67 15.78
CA TYR A 513 -15.69 25.37 15.79
C TYR A 513 -14.87 24.76 16.92
N SER A 514 -13.68 24.26 16.61
CA SER A 514 -12.86 23.61 17.63
C SER A 514 -11.39 23.96 17.52
N ILE A 515 -10.76 24.01 18.69
CA ILE A 515 -9.32 24.11 18.87
C ILE A 515 -8.90 22.91 19.70
N SER A 516 -7.89 22.19 19.28
CA SER A 516 -7.37 21.02 19.97
C SER A 516 -5.86 21.06 20.09
N PHE A 517 -5.36 20.56 21.21
CA PHE A 517 -3.95 20.38 21.46
C PHE A 517 -3.74 19.00 22.09
N SER A 518 -2.69 18.29 21.67
CA SER A 518 -2.31 17.04 22.30
C SER A 518 -0.80 16.88 22.37
N ASP A 519 -0.34 16.33 23.50
CA ASP A 519 1.04 15.94 23.74
C ASP A 519 1.07 14.43 24.03
N PRO A 520 1.58 13.60 23.13
CA PRO A 520 1.60 12.14 23.32
C PRO A 520 2.55 11.68 24.43
N ASN A 521 3.45 12.56 24.89
CA ASN A 521 4.46 12.27 25.89
C ASN A 521 4.53 13.36 26.96
N PHE A 522 3.41 13.68 27.55
CA PHE A 522 3.26 14.76 28.50
C PHE A 522 4.24 14.64 29.67
N LEU A 523 4.95 15.73 29.96
CA LEU A 523 6.02 15.81 30.97
C LEU A 523 7.07 14.68 30.81
N GLU A 524 7.41 14.37 29.57
CA GLU A 524 8.40 13.33 29.23
C GLU A 524 8.03 11.90 29.68
N SER A 525 6.76 11.67 29.98
CA SER A 525 6.22 10.38 30.43
C SER A 525 5.60 9.56 29.31
N ASP A 526 5.15 8.35 29.62
CA ASP A 526 4.35 7.48 28.74
C ASP A 526 2.86 7.89 28.70
N TYR A 527 2.48 8.96 29.37
CA TYR A 527 1.12 9.47 29.37
C TYR A 527 0.94 10.53 28.28
N GLY A 528 -0.13 10.40 27.53
CA GLY A 528 -0.59 11.43 26.57
C GLY A 528 -1.56 12.38 27.24
N PHE A 529 -1.36 13.67 27.08
CA PHE A 529 -2.29 14.73 27.49
C PHE A 529 -3.01 15.28 26.27
N GLY A 530 -4.30 15.51 26.38
CA GLY A 530 -5.11 16.18 25.35
C GLY A 530 -6.01 17.23 25.96
N THR A 531 -6.18 18.33 25.26
CA THR A 531 -7.17 19.35 25.60
C THR A 531 -7.87 19.85 24.33
N SER A 532 -9.16 20.16 24.45
CA SER A 532 -9.91 20.77 23.36
C SER A 532 -10.91 21.80 23.87
N LEU A 533 -11.14 22.82 23.04
CA LEU A 533 -12.22 23.78 23.20
C LEU A 533 -13.14 23.64 21.98
N LEU A 534 -14.43 23.47 22.23
CA LEU A 534 -15.47 23.33 21.22
C LEU A 534 -16.54 24.38 21.41
N TYR A 535 -16.92 25.07 20.35
CA TYR A 535 -18.18 25.76 20.23
C TYR A 535 -19.03 25.06 19.20
N ARG A 536 -20.25 24.66 19.59
CA ARG A 536 -21.22 24.01 18.71
C ARG A 536 -22.54 24.75 18.78
N ASN A 537 -23.11 25.05 17.63
CA ASN A 537 -24.47 25.53 17.49
C ASN A 537 -25.24 24.50 16.67
N ARG A 538 -26.37 24.04 17.21
CA ARG A 538 -27.29 23.14 16.53
C ARG A 538 -28.70 23.67 16.56
N ILE A 539 -29.27 23.79 15.38
CA ILE A 539 -30.66 24.18 15.15
C ILE A 539 -31.51 22.91 15.08
N TYR A 540 -32.41 22.73 16.04
CA TYR A 540 -33.47 21.72 16.00
C TYR A 540 -34.73 22.35 15.45
N ASN A 541 -35.76 21.55 15.17
CA ASN A 541 -37.02 22.06 14.61
C ASN A 541 -37.70 23.04 15.55
N THR A 542 -37.58 22.87 16.86
CA THR A 542 -38.35 23.62 17.88
C THR A 542 -37.49 24.49 18.79
N PHE A 543 -36.17 24.35 18.76
CA PHE A 543 -35.23 25.16 19.57
C PHE A 543 -33.81 25.14 18.98
N THR A 544 -32.95 25.97 19.51
CA THR A 544 -31.53 25.99 19.17
C THR A 544 -30.68 25.65 20.41
N GLU A 545 -29.70 24.76 20.28
CA GLU A 545 -28.74 24.41 21.31
C GLU A 545 -27.36 25.01 20.98
N GLU A 546 -26.87 25.85 21.85
CA GLU A 546 -25.50 26.36 21.84
C GLU A 546 -24.72 25.67 22.94
N ARG A 547 -23.51 25.17 22.59
CA ARG A 547 -22.65 24.44 23.52
C ARG A 547 -21.24 24.95 23.42
N ILE A 548 -20.66 25.41 24.54
CA ILE A 548 -19.23 25.68 24.70
C ILE A 548 -18.68 24.58 25.62
N ALA A 549 -17.75 23.80 25.14
CA ALA A 549 -17.21 22.68 25.89
C ALA A 549 -15.68 22.71 25.89
N SER A 550 -15.09 22.52 27.06
CA SER A 550 -13.66 22.32 27.27
C SER A 550 -13.42 20.91 27.79
N SER A 551 -12.48 20.18 27.23
CA SER A 551 -12.13 18.85 27.73
C SER A 551 -10.63 18.74 27.97
N PHE A 552 -10.28 18.00 29.01
CA PHE A 552 -8.91 17.65 29.39
C PHE A 552 -8.83 16.14 29.54
N SER A 553 -7.86 15.51 28.93
CA SER A 553 -7.68 14.06 29.00
C SER A 553 -6.23 13.70 29.29
N LEU A 554 -6.05 12.68 30.12
CA LEU A 554 -4.76 12.05 30.38
C LEU A 554 -4.92 10.55 30.15
N GLY A 555 -4.15 9.99 29.22
CA GLY A 555 -4.29 8.61 28.78
C GLY A 555 -2.98 7.91 28.57
N ARG A 556 -3.02 6.57 28.56
CA ARG A 556 -1.88 5.70 28.31
C ARG A 556 -2.30 4.48 27.53
N SER A 557 -1.40 4.02 26.64
CA SER A 557 -1.54 2.71 25.97
C SER A 557 -0.91 1.60 26.83
N PHE A 558 -1.59 0.45 26.91
CA PHE A 558 -1.14 -0.75 27.59
C PHE A 558 -0.95 -1.85 26.54
N GLY A 559 0.30 -2.04 26.09
CA GLY A 559 0.61 -2.86 24.93
C GLY A 559 0.06 -2.24 23.63
N ASP A 560 -0.15 -3.09 22.62
CA ASP A 560 -0.52 -2.63 21.27
C ASP A 560 -2.04 -2.47 21.07
N MET A 561 -2.85 -3.05 21.93
CA MET A 561 -4.29 -3.14 21.72
C MET A 561 -5.13 -2.34 22.73
N TRP A 562 -4.65 -2.10 23.93
CA TRP A 562 -5.42 -1.48 25.00
C TRP A 562 -5.03 -0.03 25.24
N GLN A 563 -6.02 0.81 25.49
CA GLN A 563 -5.85 2.21 25.84
C GLN A 563 -6.77 2.59 26.99
N GLY A 564 -6.26 3.31 27.96
CA GLY A 564 -7.05 3.86 29.07
C GLY A 564 -6.83 5.36 29.18
N SER A 565 -7.89 6.10 29.49
CA SER A 565 -7.79 7.54 29.73
C SER A 565 -8.76 8.02 30.82
N VAL A 566 -8.34 9.05 31.53
CA VAL A 566 -9.19 9.85 32.41
C VAL A 566 -9.51 11.14 31.68
N ARG A 567 -10.77 11.55 31.68
CA ARG A 567 -11.24 12.78 31.02
C ARG A 567 -11.98 13.66 32.02
N VAL A 568 -11.70 14.93 32.01
CA VAL A 568 -12.49 15.99 32.63
C VAL A 568 -13.16 16.80 31.54
N SER A 569 -14.47 16.97 31.62
CA SER A 569 -15.23 17.81 30.69
C SER A 569 -15.93 18.94 31.46
N LEU A 570 -15.84 20.14 30.95
CA LEU A 570 -16.50 21.35 31.45
C LEU A 570 -17.28 21.93 30.28
N GLN A 571 -18.58 22.04 30.40
CA GLN A 571 -19.39 22.56 29.30
C GLN A 571 -20.48 23.51 29.83
N ASN A 572 -20.83 24.49 29.02
CA ASN A 572 -21.99 25.35 29.20
C ASN A 572 -22.90 25.09 28.00
N VAL A 573 -24.12 24.66 28.31
CA VAL A 573 -25.17 24.43 27.32
C VAL A 573 -26.27 25.45 27.50
N THR A 574 -26.64 26.11 26.41
CA THR A 574 -27.70 27.11 26.39
C THR A 574 -28.74 26.73 25.34
N MET A 575 -30.02 26.67 25.73
CA MET A 575 -31.10 26.46 24.82
C MET A 575 -31.87 27.79 24.61
N THR A 576 -32.16 28.09 23.34
CA THR A 576 -32.77 29.36 22.90
C THR A 576 -33.69 29.14 21.72
N ASN A 577 -34.38 30.17 21.26
CA ASN A 577 -35.25 30.18 20.07
C ASN A 577 -36.35 29.12 20.13
N PHE A 578 -37.09 29.11 21.21
CA PHE A 578 -38.16 28.18 21.42
C PHE A 578 -39.40 28.56 20.57
N ASP A 579 -40.06 27.54 19.98
CA ASP A 579 -41.38 27.71 19.36
C ASP A 579 -42.46 27.05 20.20
N GLY A 580 -43.74 27.26 19.83
CA GLY A 580 -44.88 26.71 20.57
C GLY A 580 -44.91 25.17 20.69
N SER A 581 -44.24 24.44 19.82
CA SER A 581 -44.12 22.97 19.81
C SER A 581 -42.94 22.46 20.62
N THR A 582 -42.21 23.33 21.34
CA THR A 582 -41.10 22.92 22.18
C THR A 582 -41.60 22.12 23.40
N PRO A 583 -40.99 20.95 23.69
CA PRO A 583 -41.28 20.19 24.89
C PRO A 583 -41.04 21.01 26.17
N ILE A 584 -41.96 20.84 27.14
CA ILE A 584 -41.80 21.54 28.43
C ILE A 584 -40.53 21.16 29.16
N GLU A 585 -40.04 19.91 28.96
CA GLU A 585 -38.81 19.41 29.54
C GLU A 585 -37.60 20.16 28.97
N VAL A 586 -37.57 20.41 27.65
CA VAL A 586 -36.51 21.20 26.97
C VAL A 586 -36.57 22.65 27.46
N TYR A 587 -37.77 23.23 27.57
CA TYR A 587 -37.91 24.62 28.06
C TYR A 587 -37.51 24.77 29.53
N ASN A 588 -37.67 23.74 30.35
CA ASN A 588 -37.24 23.72 31.74
C ASN A 588 -35.70 23.73 31.87
N ASP A 589 -35.01 23.18 30.88
CA ASP A 589 -33.53 23.20 30.77
C ASP A 589 -33.00 24.49 30.09
N ARG A 590 -33.86 25.56 29.88
CA ARG A 590 -33.49 26.79 29.22
C ARG A 590 -32.42 27.58 29.99
N GLY A 591 -31.70 28.42 29.25
CA GLY A 591 -30.65 29.25 29.82
C GLY A 591 -29.30 28.53 29.91
N PRO A 592 -28.31 29.20 30.45
CA PRO A 592 -26.96 28.61 30.54
C PRO A 592 -26.91 27.56 31.64
N SER A 593 -26.61 26.32 31.28
CA SER A 593 -26.48 25.18 32.19
C SER A 593 -25.03 24.75 32.25
N PHE A 594 -24.36 24.95 33.39
CA PHE A 594 -22.99 24.42 33.57
C PHE A 594 -23.04 22.95 33.92
N ILE A 595 -22.49 22.16 33.02
CA ILE A 595 -22.41 20.69 33.11
C ILE A 595 -20.94 20.30 33.13
N ASN A 596 -20.52 19.54 34.12
CA ASN A 596 -19.17 19.07 34.24
C ASN A 596 -19.14 17.57 34.54
N SER A 597 -18.06 16.90 34.14
CA SER A 597 -17.89 15.48 34.40
C SER A 597 -16.44 15.08 34.55
N VAL A 598 -16.24 13.99 35.29
CA VAL A 598 -15.00 13.24 35.34
C VAL A 598 -15.32 11.82 34.88
N GLY A 599 -14.60 11.35 33.90
CA GLY A 599 -14.83 10.02 33.34
C GLY A 599 -13.56 9.22 33.12
N VAL A 600 -13.71 7.91 33.07
CA VAL A 600 -12.66 6.96 32.73
C VAL A 600 -13.12 6.19 31.49
N THR A 601 -12.25 6.13 30.48
CA THR A 601 -12.51 5.41 29.25
C THR A 601 -11.50 4.29 29.08
N PHE A 602 -11.96 3.11 28.69
CA PHE A 602 -11.13 1.97 28.30
C PHE A 602 -11.50 1.58 26.87
N ALA A 603 -10.48 1.48 26.02
CA ALA A 603 -10.68 1.04 24.65
C ALA A 603 -9.74 -0.13 24.32
N ARG A 604 -10.23 -1.07 23.51
CA ARG A 604 -9.44 -2.15 22.92
C ARG A 604 -9.68 -2.18 21.42
N THR A 605 -8.62 -2.12 20.65
CA THR A 605 -8.69 -2.16 19.18
C THR A 605 -7.74 -3.24 18.67
N ASN A 606 -8.31 -4.18 17.90
CA ASN A 606 -7.55 -5.23 17.22
C ASN A 606 -8.11 -5.38 15.79
N LEU A 607 -7.71 -4.49 14.90
CA LEU A 607 -8.21 -4.41 13.53
C LEU A 607 -7.09 -4.70 12.55
N ASP A 608 -7.39 -5.44 11.47
CA ASP A 608 -6.48 -5.66 10.34
C ASP A 608 -6.15 -4.36 9.59
N ASN A 609 -7.13 -3.48 9.46
CA ASN A 609 -6.98 -2.17 8.86
C ASN A 609 -7.87 -1.15 9.61
N PRO A 610 -7.29 -0.11 10.25
CA PRO A 610 -8.08 0.89 10.97
C PRO A 610 -9.06 1.68 10.10
N MET A 611 -8.74 1.87 8.79
CA MET A 611 -9.53 2.68 7.88
C MET A 611 -10.69 1.91 7.26
N ARG A 612 -10.44 0.68 6.83
CA ARG A 612 -11.44 -0.21 6.24
C ARG A 612 -11.30 -1.60 6.83
N PRO A 613 -11.82 -1.84 8.04
CA PRO A 613 -11.67 -3.11 8.71
C PRO A 613 -12.38 -4.23 7.95
N SER A 614 -11.69 -5.35 7.75
CA SER A 614 -12.30 -6.58 7.27
C SER A 614 -12.33 -7.67 8.34
N ARG A 615 -11.47 -7.57 9.33
CA ARG A 615 -11.35 -8.53 10.43
C ARG A 615 -10.93 -7.85 11.71
N GLY A 616 -11.44 -8.34 12.84
CA GLY A 616 -11.04 -7.91 14.17
C GLY A 616 -12.17 -7.31 14.96
N SER A 617 -11.87 -6.64 16.06
CA SER A 617 -12.86 -6.05 16.96
C SER A 617 -12.37 -4.76 17.60
N ARG A 618 -13.34 -3.90 17.94
CA ARG A 618 -13.16 -2.70 18.75
C ARG A 618 -14.15 -2.73 19.89
N PHE A 619 -13.65 -2.53 21.08
CA PHE A 619 -14.44 -2.33 22.31
C PHE A 619 -14.12 -0.96 22.90
N GLU A 620 -15.10 -0.26 23.39
CA GLU A 620 -14.96 1.00 24.10
C GLU A 620 -15.95 1.02 25.26
N GLY A 621 -15.46 1.35 26.46
CA GLY A 621 -16.25 1.45 27.68
C GLY A 621 -15.96 2.76 28.39
N GLU A 622 -17.00 3.42 28.91
CA GLU A 622 -16.93 4.69 29.60
C GLU A 622 -17.70 4.62 30.92
N LEU A 623 -17.07 5.14 31.94
CA LEU A 623 -17.66 5.40 33.25
C LEU A 623 -17.47 6.88 33.53
N ALA A 624 -18.53 7.64 33.74
CA ALA A 624 -18.45 9.06 33.99
C ALA A 624 -19.35 9.46 35.18
N TYR A 625 -18.89 10.46 35.91
CA TYR A 625 -19.66 11.09 36.96
C TYR A 625 -19.82 12.57 36.64
N PHE A 626 -21.05 12.96 36.43
CA PHE A 626 -21.43 14.35 36.16
C PHE A 626 -21.70 15.09 37.47
N GLY A 627 -21.37 16.38 37.48
CA GLY A 627 -21.51 17.22 38.68
C GLY A 627 -20.35 17.07 39.68
N ALA A 628 -19.20 16.49 39.27
CA ALA A 628 -18.04 16.29 40.13
C ALA A 628 -17.50 17.60 40.75
N PHE A 629 -17.65 18.72 40.06
CA PHE A 629 -17.21 20.07 40.50
C PHE A 629 -18.39 20.98 40.86
N GLY A 630 -19.55 20.39 41.21
CA GLY A 630 -20.81 21.16 41.44
C GLY A 630 -21.56 21.40 40.12
N GLY A 631 -22.65 22.17 40.17
CA GLY A 631 -23.50 22.45 39.02
C GLY A 631 -24.95 22.04 39.26
N ALA A 632 -25.80 22.22 38.25
CA ALA A 632 -27.24 21.93 38.36
C ALA A 632 -27.61 20.44 38.28
N TYR A 633 -26.71 19.62 37.68
CA TYR A 633 -26.96 18.22 37.38
C TYR A 633 -25.93 17.31 37.99
N THR A 634 -26.37 16.24 38.68
CA THR A 634 -25.49 15.25 39.31
C THR A 634 -26.01 13.84 39.00
N TYR A 635 -25.21 13.05 38.23
CA TYR A 635 -25.55 11.67 37.90
C TYR A 635 -24.32 10.87 37.45
N PRO A 636 -24.27 9.57 37.71
CA PRO A 636 -23.33 8.66 37.10
C PRO A 636 -23.84 8.19 35.72
N LEU A 637 -22.88 7.90 34.83
CA LEU A 637 -23.13 7.35 33.51
C LEU A 637 -22.21 6.16 33.28
N VAL A 638 -22.77 5.08 32.71
CA VAL A 638 -22.04 3.91 32.22
C VAL A 638 -22.44 3.73 30.78
N ALA A 639 -21.46 3.65 29.87
CA ALA A 639 -21.70 3.39 28.46
C ALA A 639 -20.65 2.43 27.92
N GLY A 640 -21.05 1.68 26.87
CA GLY A 640 -20.13 0.78 26.20
C GLY A 640 -20.56 0.49 24.79
N SER A 641 -19.58 0.21 23.93
CA SER A 641 -19.80 -0.21 22.55
C SER A 641 -18.85 -1.32 22.17
N PHE A 642 -19.34 -2.24 21.36
CA PHE A 642 -18.55 -3.34 20.80
C PHE A 642 -18.88 -3.48 19.31
N THR A 643 -17.86 -3.48 18.49
CA THR A 643 -17.98 -3.70 17.05
C THR A 643 -17.01 -4.78 16.62
N THR A 644 -17.44 -5.72 15.80
CA THR A 644 -16.60 -6.78 15.26
C THR A 644 -16.85 -6.98 13.77
N TRP A 645 -15.81 -7.39 13.05
CA TRP A 645 -15.80 -7.60 11.61
C TRP A 645 -15.35 -9.02 11.29
N PHE A 646 -16.10 -9.70 10.44
CA PHE A 646 -15.82 -11.06 9.98
C PHE A 646 -15.79 -11.09 8.46
N PRO A 647 -14.67 -11.44 7.82
CA PRO A 647 -14.64 -11.72 6.39
C PRO A 647 -15.34 -13.05 6.15
N LEU A 648 -16.44 -13.04 5.40
CA LEU A 648 -17.23 -14.26 5.11
C LEU A 648 -16.79 -14.93 3.81
N SER A 649 -16.45 -14.15 2.80
CA SER A 649 -15.99 -14.67 1.51
C SER A 649 -15.01 -13.71 0.86
N GLU A 650 -14.20 -14.24 -0.04
CA GLU A 650 -13.28 -13.51 -0.89
C GLU A 650 -13.56 -13.89 -2.34
N ASP A 651 -13.71 -12.91 -3.21
CA ASP A 651 -13.98 -13.14 -4.63
C ASP A 651 -12.69 -13.28 -5.44
N PHE A 652 -12.84 -13.53 -6.76
CA PHE A 652 -11.74 -13.67 -7.70
C PHE A 652 -10.80 -12.45 -7.73
N PHE A 653 -11.29 -11.26 -7.41
CA PHE A 653 -10.50 -10.02 -7.37
C PHE A 653 -9.81 -9.76 -6.03
N GLY A 654 -9.92 -10.69 -5.07
CA GLY A 654 -9.35 -10.53 -3.73
C GLY A 654 -10.16 -9.58 -2.83
N ARG A 655 -11.42 -9.27 -3.23
CA ARG A 655 -12.29 -8.39 -2.47
C ARG A 655 -13.08 -9.19 -1.45
N LYS A 656 -13.09 -8.71 -0.21
CA LYS A 656 -13.73 -9.42 0.90
C LYS A 656 -15.16 -8.92 1.11
N SER A 657 -16.07 -9.84 1.23
CA SER A 657 -17.39 -9.56 1.78
C SER A 657 -17.33 -9.65 3.30
N VAL A 658 -17.80 -8.61 3.98
CA VAL A 658 -17.57 -8.42 5.42
C VAL A 658 -18.91 -8.33 6.15
N LEU A 659 -19.06 -9.14 7.20
CA LEU A 659 -20.13 -9.00 8.18
C LEU A 659 -19.62 -8.14 9.33
N LYS A 660 -20.26 -7.00 9.57
CA LYS A 660 -20.03 -6.11 10.70
C LYS A 660 -21.17 -6.30 11.69
N LEU A 661 -20.84 -6.59 12.94
CA LEU A 661 -21.78 -6.60 14.05
C LEU A 661 -21.39 -5.49 15.01
N ASN A 662 -22.36 -4.70 15.42
CA ASN A 662 -22.14 -3.64 16.40
C ASN A 662 -23.26 -3.61 17.44
N THR A 663 -22.87 -3.40 18.68
CA THR A 663 -23.78 -3.19 19.78
C THR A 663 -23.30 -2.06 20.66
N SER A 664 -24.21 -1.30 21.20
CA SER A 664 -23.92 -0.29 22.20
C SER A 664 -25.03 -0.19 23.24
N SER A 665 -24.64 0.07 24.46
CA SER A 665 -25.55 0.29 25.57
C SER A 665 -25.07 1.43 26.44
N GLY A 666 -25.97 2.16 27.05
CA GLY A 666 -25.65 3.20 28.00
C GLY A 666 -26.76 3.35 29.03
N TYR A 667 -26.39 3.68 30.26
CA TYR A 667 -27.32 3.94 31.34
C TYR A 667 -26.87 5.14 32.18
N ILE A 668 -27.79 6.05 32.38
CA ILE A 668 -27.71 7.23 33.26
C ILE A 668 -28.44 6.88 34.54
N PHE A 669 -27.73 6.90 35.67
CA PHE A 669 -28.33 6.60 36.96
C PHE A 669 -29.00 7.86 37.52
N GLY A 670 -30.25 7.76 37.90
CA GLY A 670 -31.07 8.88 38.40
C GLY A 670 -31.85 9.61 37.32
N SER A 671 -32.65 10.57 37.71
CA SER A 671 -33.55 11.33 36.83
C SER A 671 -33.11 12.77 36.59
N SER A 672 -31.92 13.15 37.03
CA SER A 672 -31.46 14.55 37.01
C SER A 672 -30.73 14.96 35.75
N ALA A 673 -30.58 14.08 34.74
CA ALA A 673 -29.87 14.43 33.51
C ALA A 673 -30.69 15.39 32.66
N PRO A 674 -30.15 16.51 32.17
CA PRO A 674 -30.81 17.41 31.26
C PRO A 674 -31.10 16.75 29.91
N VAL A 675 -32.07 17.22 29.19
CA VAL A 675 -32.47 16.69 27.88
C VAL A 675 -31.32 16.65 26.89
N SER A 676 -30.39 17.61 26.96
CA SER A 676 -29.18 17.67 26.11
C SER A 676 -28.19 16.52 26.31
N GLU A 677 -28.24 15.84 27.46
CA GLU A 677 -27.29 14.76 27.80
C GLU A 677 -27.93 13.36 27.82
N ARG A 678 -29.25 13.28 27.58
CA ARG A 678 -29.99 12.02 27.51
C ARG A 678 -29.70 11.28 26.19
N PHE A 679 -30.01 10.00 26.17
CA PHE A 679 -29.81 9.15 25.00
C PHE A 679 -30.97 9.27 24.02
N TYR A 680 -30.61 9.13 22.73
CA TYR A 680 -31.52 9.08 21.58
C TYR A 680 -31.02 8.05 20.58
N LEU A 681 -31.92 7.47 19.78
CA LEU A 681 -31.64 6.70 18.58
C LEU A 681 -32.48 7.24 17.41
N GLY A 682 -32.11 6.86 16.19
CA GLY A 682 -32.73 7.32 14.94
C GLY A 682 -31.70 7.96 14.02
N GLY A 683 -32.08 8.34 12.80
CA GLY A 683 -31.19 8.83 11.78
C GLY A 683 -30.07 7.82 11.46
N ARG A 684 -28.84 8.23 11.54
CA ARG A 684 -27.66 7.39 11.28
C ARG A 684 -27.41 6.30 12.33
N THR A 685 -27.98 6.46 13.55
CA THR A 685 -27.77 5.50 14.65
C THR A 685 -28.72 4.32 14.59
N LEU A 686 -29.96 4.49 14.14
CA LEU A 686 -30.91 3.46 13.84
C LEU A 686 -31.68 3.88 12.58
N ARG A 687 -31.22 3.38 11.43
CA ARG A 687 -31.72 3.76 10.11
C ARG A 687 -33.18 3.32 9.93
N GLY A 688 -33.93 4.07 9.15
CA GLY A 688 -35.36 3.85 8.97
C GLY A 688 -36.26 4.72 9.88
N PHE A 689 -35.69 5.41 10.87
CA PHE A 689 -36.32 6.36 11.75
C PHE A 689 -35.65 7.73 11.62
N GLU A 690 -36.43 8.80 11.85
CA GLU A 690 -35.87 10.15 11.82
C GLU A 690 -34.84 10.38 12.92
N PHE A 691 -34.07 11.43 12.76
CA PHE A 691 -33.04 11.82 13.73
C PHE A 691 -33.69 12.03 15.12
N ARG A 692 -33.15 11.35 16.15
CA ARG A 692 -33.61 11.35 17.54
C ARG A 692 -35.04 10.81 17.78
N ALA A 693 -35.70 10.30 16.76
CA ALA A 693 -37.10 9.89 16.86
C ALA A 693 -37.39 8.76 17.88
N ILE A 694 -36.37 7.92 18.16
CA ILE A 694 -36.51 6.83 19.13
C ILE A 694 -36.03 7.32 20.50
N SER A 695 -36.97 7.71 21.30
CA SER A 695 -36.82 8.08 22.73
C SER A 695 -38.17 8.22 23.38
N PRO A 696 -38.28 8.41 24.70
CA PRO A 696 -39.46 8.92 25.34
C PRO A 696 -39.92 10.26 24.71
N LEU A 697 -41.21 10.47 24.61
CA LEU A 697 -41.82 11.66 24.04
C LEU A 697 -42.39 12.55 25.13
N SER A 698 -42.46 13.86 24.89
CA SER A 698 -43.09 14.82 25.79
C SER A 698 -44.60 14.63 25.81
N ALA A 699 -45.19 14.83 26.94
CA ALA A 699 -46.63 14.87 27.11
C ALA A 699 -47.23 16.28 26.99
N GLU A 700 -46.37 17.32 27.00
CA GLU A 700 -46.79 18.72 26.96
C GLU A 700 -45.80 19.57 26.14
N GLU A 701 -46.35 20.51 25.40
CA GLU A 701 -45.61 21.56 24.69
C GLU A 701 -45.96 22.93 25.27
N ILE A 702 -45.04 23.90 25.11
CA ILE A 702 -45.18 25.22 25.74
C ILE A 702 -46.29 26.07 25.15
N GLY A 703 -46.64 25.85 23.89
CA GLY A 703 -47.67 26.56 23.15
C GLY A 703 -47.37 28.05 22.87
N ALA A 704 -46.57 28.68 23.72
CA ALA A 704 -46.05 30.05 23.57
C ALA A 704 -44.72 30.26 24.33
N ASP A 705 -43.92 31.21 23.91
CA ASP A 705 -42.70 31.61 24.62
C ASP A 705 -42.82 33.06 25.10
N PRO A 706 -42.81 33.34 26.43
CA PRO A 706 -42.80 32.40 27.54
C PRO A 706 -44.13 31.64 27.72
N PRO A 707 -44.09 30.38 28.20
CA PRO A 707 -45.30 29.60 28.44
C PRO A 707 -46.08 30.15 29.66
N THR A 708 -47.37 30.10 29.56
CA THR A 708 -48.30 30.32 30.65
C THR A 708 -49.06 29.02 30.94
N PRO A 709 -49.63 28.84 32.12
CA PRO A 709 -50.48 27.65 32.38
C PRO A 709 -51.62 27.45 31.38
N ALA A 710 -52.09 28.53 30.75
CA ALA A 710 -53.15 28.48 29.73
C ALA A 710 -52.61 28.17 28.32
N SER A 711 -51.30 28.35 28.06
CA SER A 711 -50.69 28.04 26.76
C SER A 711 -50.12 26.63 26.67
N LEU A 712 -49.94 25.91 27.77
CA LEU A 712 -49.47 24.56 27.78
C LEU A 712 -50.40 23.67 26.96
N THR A 713 -49.86 22.98 25.96
CA THR A 713 -50.67 22.14 25.05
C THR A 713 -50.35 20.68 25.33
N PRO A 714 -51.33 19.90 25.79
CA PRO A 714 -51.14 18.45 25.96
C PRO A 714 -50.91 17.76 24.63
N THR A 715 -49.85 16.95 24.53
CA THR A 715 -49.45 16.13 23.36
C THR A 715 -49.57 14.67 23.71
N VAL A 716 -50.85 14.21 23.86
CA VAL A 716 -51.16 12.80 24.10
C VAL A 716 -52.06 12.26 22.99
N ASN A 717 -51.90 11.01 22.62
CA ASN A 717 -52.76 10.35 21.65
C ASN A 717 -54.10 9.96 22.29
N GLU A 718 -55.03 9.38 21.49
CA GLU A 718 -56.37 8.93 21.94
C GLU A 718 -56.31 7.92 23.12
N ASN A 719 -55.17 7.25 23.31
CA ASN A 719 -54.94 6.32 24.41
C ASN A 719 -54.28 6.97 25.64
N GLY A 720 -54.11 8.30 25.64
CA GLY A 720 -53.45 9.03 26.73
C GLY A 720 -51.91 8.87 26.81
N LEU A 721 -51.29 8.32 25.78
CA LEU A 721 -49.82 8.15 25.72
C LEU A 721 -49.17 9.43 25.14
N PRO A 722 -47.96 9.84 25.65
CA PRO A 722 -47.23 10.97 25.11
C PRO A 722 -46.94 10.84 23.61
N ASN A 723 -47.17 11.91 22.85
CA ASN A 723 -47.03 11.97 21.39
C ASN A 723 -46.37 13.26 20.89
N GLY A 724 -45.75 14.00 21.80
CA GLY A 724 -44.99 15.23 21.49
C GLY A 724 -43.60 14.94 20.93
N GLN A 725 -42.76 15.95 20.99
CA GLN A 725 -41.37 15.83 20.50
C GLN A 725 -40.52 14.94 21.41
N PRO A 726 -39.44 14.33 20.88
CA PRO A 726 -38.49 13.48 21.61
C PRO A 726 -37.75 14.23 22.71
N ILE A 727 -37.72 13.67 23.94
CA ILE A 727 -37.04 14.27 25.11
C ILE A 727 -35.85 13.44 25.63
N GLY A 728 -35.51 12.32 24.94
CA GLY A 728 -34.41 11.45 25.34
C GLY A 728 -34.71 10.58 26.55
N GLY A 729 -34.01 9.49 26.71
CA GLY A 729 -34.14 8.56 27.83
C GLY A 729 -32.85 8.35 28.58
N THR A 730 -32.92 7.70 29.73
CA THR A 730 -31.76 7.40 30.57
C THR A 730 -31.10 6.05 30.25
N PHE A 731 -31.80 5.19 29.54
CA PHE A 731 -31.27 3.90 29.07
C PHE A 731 -31.32 3.83 27.54
N ARG A 732 -30.25 3.34 26.95
CA ARG A 732 -30.16 3.06 25.52
C ARG A 732 -29.58 1.67 25.29
N PHE A 733 -30.16 0.94 24.38
CA PHE A 733 -29.60 -0.28 23.81
C PHE A 733 -29.72 -0.25 22.29
N PHE A 734 -28.67 -0.61 21.61
CA PHE A 734 -28.59 -0.72 20.15
C PHE A 734 -27.87 -2.00 19.75
N ALA A 735 -28.37 -2.71 18.76
CA ALA A 735 -27.70 -3.82 18.09
C ALA A 735 -27.90 -3.71 16.57
N GLY A 736 -26.83 -3.77 15.82
CA GLY A 736 -26.84 -3.68 14.37
C GLY A 736 -26.00 -4.78 13.73
N ALA A 737 -26.49 -5.28 12.60
CA ALA A 737 -25.76 -6.20 11.72
C ALA A 737 -25.74 -5.61 10.30
N GLN A 738 -24.57 -5.57 9.67
CA GLN A 738 -24.41 -5.08 8.31
C GLN A 738 -23.53 -6.04 7.53
N TYR A 739 -24.02 -6.50 6.39
CA TYR A 739 -23.26 -7.30 5.44
C TYR A 739 -22.90 -6.44 4.24
N GLU A 740 -21.61 -6.23 4.02
CA GLU A 740 -21.05 -5.45 2.90
C GLU A 740 -20.49 -6.39 1.85
N VAL A 741 -20.91 -6.20 0.61
CA VAL A 741 -20.45 -6.94 -0.56
C VAL A 741 -19.83 -5.97 -1.55
N PRO A 742 -18.58 -6.14 -1.95
CA PRO A 742 -17.94 -5.33 -2.99
C PRO A 742 -18.62 -5.62 -4.34
N ILE A 743 -19.22 -4.61 -4.96
CA ILE A 743 -19.87 -4.71 -6.28
C ILE A 743 -18.83 -4.40 -7.35
N PHE A 744 -18.10 -3.31 -7.17
CA PHE A 744 -17.25 -2.79 -8.20
C PHE A 744 -15.91 -2.31 -7.63
N ASP A 745 -14.83 -3.07 -7.96
CA ASP A 745 -13.48 -2.89 -7.46
C ASP A 745 -13.50 -2.54 -5.94
N LYS A 746 -12.69 -1.59 -5.52
CA LYS A 746 -12.70 -1.01 -4.16
C LYS A 746 -13.55 0.25 -4.02
N PHE A 747 -14.22 0.66 -5.11
CA PHE A 747 -14.94 1.93 -5.17
C PHE A 747 -16.41 1.83 -4.79
N ILE A 748 -17.09 0.72 -5.13
CA ILE A 748 -18.51 0.56 -4.88
C ILE A 748 -18.76 -0.74 -4.12
N SER A 749 -19.45 -0.63 -2.99
CA SER A 749 -19.95 -1.77 -2.23
C SER A 749 -21.46 -1.63 -2.03
N GLY A 750 -22.17 -2.75 -2.09
CA GLY A 750 -23.53 -2.85 -1.64
C GLY A 750 -23.58 -3.28 -0.18
N VAL A 751 -24.53 -2.81 0.58
CA VAL A 751 -24.76 -3.22 1.95
C VAL A 751 -26.18 -3.67 2.16
N VAL A 752 -26.38 -4.68 3.00
CA VAL A 752 -27.66 -5.07 3.56
C VAL A 752 -27.49 -5.02 5.07
N PHE A 753 -28.49 -4.48 5.77
CA PHE A 753 -28.36 -4.30 7.20
C PHE A 753 -29.68 -4.48 7.93
N SER A 754 -29.57 -4.75 9.22
CA SER A 754 -30.66 -4.70 10.19
C SER A 754 -30.15 -3.94 11.40
N ASP A 755 -30.88 -2.89 11.78
CA ASP A 755 -30.63 -2.10 12.98
C ASP A 755 -31.80 -2.30 13.96
N SER A 756 -31.48 -2.42 15.23
CA SER A 756 -32.48 -2.61 16.27
C SER A 756 -32.06 -1.93 17.56
N GLY A 757 -33.04 -1.53 18.36
CA GLY A 757 -32.72 -0.88 19.63
C GLY A 757 -33.94 -0.23 20.32
N THR A 758 -33.65 0.37 21.45
CA THR A 758 -34.62 1.11 22.27
C THR A 758 -33.91 2.22 23.05
N VAL A 759 -34.71 3.21 23.40
CA VAL A 759 -34.37 4.24 24.39
C VAL A 759 -35.54 4.40 25.34
N THR A 760 -35.29 4.31 26.64
CA THR A 760 -36.30 4.35 27.71
C THR A 760 -35.79 5.15 28.93
N ASP A 761 -36.71 5.52 29.83
CA ASP A 761 -36.37 6.21 31.08
C ASP A 761 -35.94 5.29 32.25
N SER A 762 -35.94 4.00 32.01
CA SER A 762 -35.54 2.98 32.97
C SER A 762 -34.83 1.84 32.25
N PHE A 763 -34.11 1.00 32.98
CA PHE A 763 -33.45 -0.20 32.43
C PHE A 763 -34.50 -1.21 31.92
N ASN A 764 -35.00 -0.95 30.72
CA ASN A 764 -36.07 -1.73 30.07
C ASN A 764 -35.82 -1.79 28.56
N LEU A 765 -36.04 -2.94 27.97
CA LEU A 765 -35.93 -3.15 26.52
C LEU A 765 -37.20 -2.90 25.73
N THR A 766 -38.32 -2.57 26.43
CA THR A 766 -39.59 -2.31 25.78
C THR A 766 -39.95 -0.82 25.94
N PRO A 767 -40.33 -0.12 24.87
CA PRO A 767 -40.63 -0.59 23.51
C PRO A 767 -39.36 -0.78 22.66
N TYR A 768 -39.31 -1.89 21.87
CA TYR A 768 -38.16 -2.23 21.03
C TYR A 768 -38.49 -2.01 19.54
N ARG A 769 -37.54 -1.44 18.77
CA ARG A 769 -37.71 -1.16 17.35
C ARG A 769 -36.69 -1.94 16.52
N VAL A 770 -37.13 -2.29 15.31
CA VAL A 770 -36.29 -3.02 14.35
C VAL A 770 -36.50 -2.42 12.96
N SER A 771 -35.42 -2.18 12.25
CA SER A 771 -35.42 -1.84 10.84
C SER A 771 -34.55 -2.77 10.03
N ILE A 772 -34.89 -2.92 8.76
CA ILE A 772 -34.06 -3.60 7.75
C ILE A 772 -33.85 -2.66 6.58
N GLY A 773 -32.72 -2.81 5.90
CA GLY A 773 -32.44 -1.94 4.78
C GLY A 773 -31.31 -2.43 3.90
N CYS A 774 -31.14 -1.72 2.82
CA CYS A 774 -30.01 -1.89 1.91
C CYS A 774 -29.43 -0.52 1.53
N GLY A 775 -28.22 -0.53 1.04
CA GLY A 775 -27.56 0.72 0.66
C GLY A 775 -26.35 0.53 -0.24
N VAL A 776 -25.81 1.65 -0.66
CA VAL A 776 -24.61 1.71 -1.47
C VAL A 776 -23.54 2.53 -0.76
N ARG A 777 -22.30 2.07 -0.85
CA ARG A 777 -21.11 2.76 -0.36
C ARG A 777 -20.23 3.10 -1.54
N LEU A 778 -19.94 4.41 -1.73
CA LEU A 778 -19.02 4.88 -2.73
C LEU A 778 -17.74 5.34 -2.05
N TYR A 779 -16.66 4.65 -2.30
CA TYR A 779 -15.32 4.98 -1.80
C TYR A 779 -14.55 5.74 -2.88
N ILE A 780 -14.40 7.04 -2.73
CA ILE A 780 -13.70 7.90 -3.68
C ILE A 780 -12.41 8.38 -3.03
N PRO A 781 -11.24 7.80 -3.36
CA PRO A 781 -9.98 8.12 -2.67
C PRO A 781 -9.61 9.60 -2.70
N GLN A 782 -10.01 10.31 -3.76
CA GLN A 782 -9.76 11.74 -3.94
C GLN A 782 -10.61 12.61 -3.00
N LEU A 783 -11.77 12.10 -2.57
CA LEU A 783 -12.70 12.82 -1.70
C LEU A 783 -12.54 12.49 -0.22
N GLY A 784 -11.60 11.58 0.11
CA GLY A 784 -11.32 11.18 1.50
C GLY A 784 -11.47 9.68 1.73
N GLN A 785 -11.37 9.28 2.98
CA GLN A 785 -11.36 7.85 3.36
C GLN A 785 -12.74 7.34 3.76
N ALA A 786 -13.67 8.24 4.12
CA ALA A 786 -15.04 7.89 4.45
C ALA A 786 -15.86 7.68 3.16
N PRO A 787 -16.73 6.63 3.08
CA PRO A 787 -17.57 6.43 1.93
C PRO A 787 -18.73 7.43 1.91
N LEU A 788 -19.18 7.79 0.70
CA LEU A 788 -20.51 8.33 0.53
C LEU A 788 -21.50 7.20 0.77
N ALA A 789 -22.40 7.35 1.73
CA ALA A 789 -23.37 6.34 2.12
C ALA A 789 -24.78 6.75 1.70
N PHE A 790 -25.44 5.85 0.99
CA PHE A 790 -26.83 5.98 0.58
C PHE A 790 -27.56 4.77 1.12
N ASP A 791 -28.46 4.98 2.08
CA ASP A 791 -29.19 3.91 2.76
C ASP A 791 -30.69 4.07 2.56
N PHE A 792 -31.34 2.95 2.24
CA PHE A 792 -32.79 2.79 2.23
C PHE A 792 -33.17 1.80 3.33
N ALA A 793 -33.98 2.23 4.28
CA ALA A 793 -34.37 1.43 5.41
C ALA A 793 -35.86 1.52 5.67
N VAL A 794 -36.47 0.40 6.05
CA VAL A 794 -37.86 0.30 6.40
C VAL A 794 -38.00 -0.26 7.81
N PRO A 795 -38.69 0.41 8.71
CA PRO A 795 -39.04 -0.14 10.03
C PRO A 795 -39.93 -1.37 9.90
N VAL A 796 -39.46 -2.47 10.49
CA VAL A 796 -40.23 -3.73 10.58
C VAL A 796 -41.02 -3.79 11.88
N VAL A 797 -40.45 -3.29 12.96
CA VAL A 797 -41.10 -3.12 14.25
C VAL A 797 -41.03 -1.65 14.61
N LYS A 798 -42.18 -1.01 14.64
CA LYS A 798 -42.38 0.41 15.00
C LYS A 798 -43.66 0.61 15.79
N TYR A 799 -43.78 1.75 16.42
CA TYR A 799 -44.97 2.18 17.15
C TYR A 799 -45.63 3.35 16.39
N GLU A 800 -46.91 3.60 16.68
CA GLU A 800 -47.71 4.64 16.00
C GLU A 800 -47.13 6.03 16.15
N THR A 801 -46.45 6.30 17.26
CA THR A 801 -45.79 7.57 17.57
C THR A 801 -44.39 7.73 16.96
N ASP A 802 -43.88 6.72 16.28
CA ASP A 802 -42.52 6.78 15.73
C ASP A 802 -42.48 7.53 14.39
N SER A 803 -41.69 8.58 14.29
CA SER A 803 -41.34 9.24 13.02
C SER A 803 -40.35 8.43 12.23
N THR A 804 -40.65 8.19 10.94
CA THR A 804 -39.89 7.28 10.09
C THR A 804 -39.25 7.99 8.89
N GLN A 805 -38.07 7.61 8.54
CA GLN A 805 -37.29 8.13 7.39
C GLN A 805 -36.76 6.99 6.54
N THR A 806 -37.30 6.80 5.34
CA THR A 806 -36.95 5.68 4.47
C THR A 806 -35.59 5.84 3.83
N PHE A 807 -35.16 7.06 3.53
CA PHE A 807 -33.89 7.35 2.87
C PHE A 807 -32.99 8.17 3.78
N SER A 808 -31.73 7.76 3.89
CA SER A 808 -30.66 8.52 4.56
C SER A 808 -29.42 8.62 3.69
N PHE A 809 -28.81 9.78 3.69
CA PHE A 809 -27.59 10.09 2.95
C PHE A 809 -26.54 10.66 3.89
N THR A 810 -25.30 10.26 3.66
CA THR A 810 -24.16 10.83 4.36
C THR A 810 -22.98 10.97 3.40
N ALA A 811 -22.47 12.18 3.29
CA ALA A 811 -21.25 12.52 2.60
C ALA A 811 -20.38 13.36 3.53
N GLU A 812 -19.31 12.79 4.05
CA GLU A 812 -18.26 13.54 4.72
C GLU A 812 -17.09 13.62 3.76
N LEU A 813 -16.89 14.77 3.15
CA LEU A 813 -15.83 15.02 2.18
C LEU A 813 -14.75 15.90 2.84
N PRO A 814 -13.71 15.32 3.43
CA PRO A 814 -12.50 16.08 3.75
C PRO A 814 -11.71 16.28 2.44
N PHE A 815 -11.52 17.49 2.03
CA PHE A 815 -10.65 17.86 0.91
C PHE A 815 -9.27 18.28 1.43
#